data_c4c8971e2f8d73d8a721a456f97e6533
#
_entry.id   c4c8971e2f8d73d8a721a456f97e6533
#
_cell.length_a   1.000
_cell.length_b   1.000
_cell.length_c   1.000
_cell.angle_alpha   90.00
_cell.angle_beta   90.00
_cell.angle_gamma   90.00
#
_symmetry.space_group_name_H-M   'P 1'
#
loop_
_entity.id
_entity.type
_entity.pdbx_description
1 polymer ?
#
loop_
_entity_poly.entity_id
_entity_poly.type
_entity_poly.pdbx_seq_one_letter_code
_entity_poly.pdbx_strand_id
1 'polypeptide(L)'
;MLHAGVSAKQNASMTWATTAGRRWIRGRRFVALASLFAPGLASHAGTEFVPGKAEVCTAAPTRVAAVTPVQAAPPAGARARASPPPQANPCDRPAPGSLVGEPRDLRSVDGVLKVELRLRNAHESDGRTRYCYVTPDGAQSPTLRVHPGDLVVLGLRNELSPGEATAASAPRMAMPDMRDAHARRGGRADPCDGGPMSELSTNLHFHGMTMPPVCHQDEVLRTSIQPGDPRFEYRFRVPANEPPGMYWYHPHIHGFTSPQVLGGASGAIIVEGIERATAATAGLPERVLVIRDQDLLHPDSPPSPSEPVVPKMMIDRDGDAANNGTGFGKPAKDLSVNYVPVPYPDYPPARIEMRPGERQLWRVLNASSVTYLNLALLFGRAPQQLGIVAIDGVPLSHGGRAEDAILWRDRIGVPPASRVEFIVDGPPAGVPGLLVTRTVDTGQGGENDPNRALAAVVASADAAEPASRLPTSPIPLDVSTLPWLGDVAPVRTRKLYFSEKLTDPKDPNSATEFYITVDGQEPKMFDPHANVADIVTHQGDVEDWVIENRTTELHAFHIHQIHFLLVDWSGVPVNEPFLRDTVNVPYYADRMLGYPSVRLRMDFRDPNSVGTFVYHCHLLEHEDGGMMGLVTVEPAAKLKAR
;
A
#
# COMPACT_ATOMS: atom_id res chain seq x y z
N MET A 1 70.10 13.93 14.86
CA MET A 1 70.48 14.38 16.21
C MET A 1 69.25 14.05 17.06
N LEU A 2 69.28 12.90 17.77
CA LEU A 2 69.65 12.75 19.18
C LEU A 2 68.59 13.38 20.09
N HIS A 3 67.85 12.74 20.91
CA HIS A 3 67.86 11.61 21.85
C HIS A 3 66.65 11.80 22.72
N ALA A 4 65.80 10.77 22.94
CA ALA A 4 65.82 9.86 24.11
C ALA A 4 65.29 10.54 25.40
N GLY A 5 64.47 10.01 26.22
CA GLY A 5 64.07 8.65 26.51
C GLY A 5 63.30 8.58 27.84
N VAL A 6 62.68 7.44 28.07
CA VAL A 6 62.60 6.62 29.30
C VAL A 6 61.59 7.03 30.38
N SER A 7 60.50 6.25 30.55
CA SER A 7 60.24 5.11 31.49
C SER A 7 59.91 5.58 32.93
N ALA A 8 58.91 5.07 33.64
CA ALA A 8 58.59 3.75 34.10
C ALA A 8 57.34 3.75 35.03
N LYS A 9 56.57 2.69 34.92
CA LYS A 9 55.89 1.86 35.91
C LYS A 9 55.59 2.37 37.33
N GLN A 10 54.35 2.14 37.85
CA GLN A 10 54.16 1.14 38.91
C GLN A 10 52.69 0.82 39.18
N ASN A 11 52.43 -0.49 39.36
CA ASN A 11 51.25 -1.15 39.82
C ASN A 11 50.95 -0.87 41.30
N ALA A 12 49.68 -0.92 41.70
CA ALA A 12 49.29 -1.53 42.97
C ALA A 12 47.82 -1.99 42.92
N SER A 13 47.63 -3.27 42.99
CA SER A 13 46.40 -4.01 43.32
C SER A 13 46.15 -3.94 44.84
N MET A 14 44.86 -3.91 45.24
CA MET A 14 44.45 -4.49 46.53
C MET A 14 42.96 -4.90 46.50
N THR A 15 42.74 -6.16 46.65
CA THR A 15 41.52 -6.91 47.07
C THR A 15 41.31 -6.77 48.58
N TRP A 16 40.04 -6.88 49.04
CA TRP A 16 39.48 -7.62 50.21
C TRP A 16 37.99 -7.26 50.37
N ALA A 17 37.05 -8.11 50.20
CA ALA A 17 36.39 -9.21 50.94
C ALA A 17 35.37 -8.74 52.03
N THR A 18 34.14 -9.12 51.75
CA THR A 18 33.01 -9.58 52.58
C THR A 18 32.85 -9.07 54.02
N THR A 19 31.63 -8.65 54.40
CA THR A 19 30.80 -9.37 55.38
C THR A 19 29.39 -8.76 55.51
N ALA A 20 28.43 -9.64 55.86
CA ALA A 20 27.03 -9.44 55.99
C ALA A 20 26.58 -8.63 57.22
N GLY A 21 25.41 -8.02 57.18
CA GLY A 21 24.75 -7.44 58.33
C GLY A 21 23.32 -6.99 58.03
N ARG A 22 22.37 -7.88 58.38
CA ARG A 22 20.93 -7.56 58.42
C ARG A 22 20.62 -6.54 59.52
N ARG A 23 19.80 -5.52 59.21
CA ARG A 23 18.81 -4.99 60.18
C ARG A 23 17.67 -4.25 59.46
N TRP A 24 16.44 -4.61 59.82
CA TRP A 24 15.18 -3.94 59.52
C TRP A 24 15.08 -2.58 60.19
N ILE A 25 14.56 -1.57 59.48
CA ILE A 25 13.74 -0.48 60.05
C ILE A 25 12.73 0.00 59.01
N ARG A 26 11.51 0.21 59.48
CA ARG A 26 10.28 0.57 58.81
C ARG A 26 10.30 2.01 58.24
N GLY A 27 9.70 2.17 57.07
CA GLY A 27 8.65 3.18 56.82
C GLY A 27 9.07 4.60 56.54
N ARG A 28 8.85 5.00 55.31
CA ARG A 28 8.09 6.22 54.96
C ARG A 28 7.88 6.28 53.45
N ARG A 29 6.60 6.42 53.07
CA ARG A 29 6.18 6.64 51.70
C ARG A 29 6.70 7.99 51.24
N PHE A 30 7.49 8.01 50.16
CA PHE A 30 7.66 9.17 49.30
C PHE A 30 7.01 8.85 47.96
N VAL A 31 5.95 9.56 47.65
CA VAL A 31 5.32 9.61 46.34
C VAL A 31 6.27 10.43 45.45
N ALA A 32 7.00 9.80 44.61
CA ALA A 32 7.71 10.48 43.53
C ALA A 32 6.73 10.59 42.35
N LEU A 33 6.23 11.80 42.09
CA LEU A 33 5.58 12.18 40.84
C LEU A 33 6.65 12.04 39.73
N ALA A 34 6.59 10.97 38.99
CA ALA A 34 7.22 10.91 37.68
C ALA A 34 6.29 11.63 36.69
N SER A 35 6.63 12.83 36.33
CA SER A 35 6.00 13.59 35.25
C SER A 35 6.34 12.91 33.94
N LEU A 36 5.46 12.07 33.46
CA LEU A 36 5.45 11.59 32.08
C LEU A 36 5.00 12.75 31.18
N PHE A 37 5.95 13.43 30.57
CA PHE A 37 5.69 14.22 29.37
C PHE A 37 5.51 13.22 28.20
N ALA A 38 4.28 12.79 27.99
CA ALA A 38 3.86 12.35 26.67
C ALA A 38 3.62 13.61 25.83
N PRO A 39 4.07 13.71 24.58
CA PRO A 39 3.62 14.76 23.69
C PRO A 39 2.11 14.59 23.54
N GLY A 40 1.37 15.58 23.99
CA GLY A 40 -0.07 15.61 23.84
C GLY A 40 -0.42 15.69 22.36
N LEU A 41 -0.80 14.57 21.78
CA LEU A 41 -1.74 14.55 20.69
C LEU A 41 -3.02 15.17 21.30
N ALA A 42 -3.32 16.40 20.90
CA ALA A 42 -4.58 17.02 21.21
C ALA A 42 -5.68 16.11 20.63
N SER A 43 -6.27 15.29 21.48
CA SER A 43 -7.52 14.62 21.16
C SER A 43 -8.57 15.72 21.11
N HIS A 44 -8.75 16.32 19.94
CA HIS A 44 -10.00 17.01 19.67
C HIS A 44 -11.06 15.92 19.76
N ALA A 45 -11.98 16.06 20.67
CA ALA A 45 -13.14 15.22 20.79
C ALA A 45 -13.85 15.24 19.44
N GLY A 46 -13.61 14.19 18.63
CA GLY A 46 -14.27 14.02 17.36
C GLY A 46 -15.77 13.93 17.61
N THR A 47 -16.53 14.85 17.04
CA THR A 47 -17.98 14.72 16.97
C THR A 47 -18.28 13.42 16.23
N GLU A 48 -18.97 12.52 16.89
CA GLU A 48 -19.34 11.21 16.36
C GLU A 48 -20.19 11.37 15.09
N PHE A 49 -19.84 10.61 14.06
CA PHE A 49 -20.68 10.42 12.88
C PHE A 49 -22.02 9.82 13.31
N VAL A 50 -23.13 10.55 13.09
CA VAL A 50 -24.49 10.05 13.26
C VAL A 50 -25.00 9.67 11.87
N PRO A 51 -25.22 8.39 11.57
CA PRO A 51 -25.89 8.00 10.33
C PRO A 51 -27.29 8.59 10.33
N GLY A 52 -27.67 9.29 9.25
CA GLY A 52 -29.02 9.79 9.05
C GLY A 52 -30.04 8.65 9.20
N LYS A 53 -31.16 8.92 9.86
CA LYS A 53 -32.27 7.97 9.96
C LYS A 53 -32.76 7.62 8.57
N ALA A 54 -32.67 6.35 8.19
CA ALA A 54 -33.37 5.83 7.05
C ALA A 54 -34.88 5.89 7.35
N GLU A 55 -35.60 6.80 6.71
CA GLU A 55 -37.06 6.75 6.66
C GLU A 55 -37.47 5.58 5.78
N VAL A 56 -38.20 4.66 6.39
CA VAL A 56 -38.82 3.53 5.69
C VAL A 56 -39.98 4.08 4.84
N CYS A 57 -39.77 4.23 3.54
CA CYS A 57 -40.86 4.48 2.59
C CYS A 57 -41.70 3.20 2.45
N THR A 58 -42.87 3.20 3.03
CA THR A 58 -43.93 2.18 2.74
C THR A 58 -44.48 2.40 1.35
N ALA A 59 -44.25 1.43 0.46
CA ALA A 59 -44.78 1.42 -0.88
C ALA A 59 -46.32 1.18 -0.86
N ALA A 60 -47.05 2.08 -1.49
CA ALA A 60 -48.48 1.91 -1.77
C ALA A 60 -48.70 0.92 -2.93
N PRO A 61 -49.80 0.18 -2.95
CA PRO A 61 -50.03 -0.85 -3.96
C PRO A 61 -50.38 -0.27 -5.33
N THR A 62 -49.63 -0.67 -6.35
CA THR A 62 -49.86 -0.28 -7.75
C THR A 62 -50.99 -1.07 -8.35
N ARG A 63 -52.02 -0.37 -8.89
CA ARG A 63 -53.13 -0.93 -9.63
C ARG A 63 -52.66 -1.54 -10.97
N VAL A 64 -53.13 -2.74 -11.25
CA VAL A 64 -53.00 -3.43 -12.54
C VAL A 64 -53.84 -2.67 -13.60
N ALA A 65 -53.21 -2.22 -14.68
CA ALA A 65 -53.86 -1.65 -15.83
C ALA A 65 -54.06 -2.70 -16.92
N ALA A 66 -55.21 -2.61 -17.58
CA ALA A 66 -55.78 -3.56 -18.53
C ALA A 66 -55.00 -3.66 -19.86
N VAL A 67 -55.01 -4.86 -20.41
CA VAL A 67 -54.47 -5.26 -21.72
C VAL A 67 -55.34 -4.67 -22.84
N THR A 68 -54.75 -3.94 -23.80
CA THR A 68 -55.36 -3.54 -25.07
C THR A 68 -54.75 -4.31 -26.25
N PRO A 69 -55.50 -4.57 -27.32
CA PRO A 69 -55.20 -5.63 -28.28
C PRO A 69 -54.18 -5.24 -29.36
N VAL A 70 -53.50 -6.28 -29.85
CA VAL A 70 -52.49 -6.32 -30.90
C VAL A 70 -53.02 -5.76 -32.23
N GLN A 71 -52.30 -4.78 -32.81
CA GLN A 71 -52.42 -4.41 -34.21
C GLN A 71 -51.31 -5.07 -35.04
N ALA A 72 -51.69 -5.54 -36.21
CA ALA A 72 -50.89 -6.30 -37.15
C ALA A 72 -49.72 -5.47 -37.75
N ALA A 73 -48.60 -6.14 -38.01
CA ALA A 73 -47.38 -5.61 -38.59
C ALA A 73 -47.48 -5.31 -40.08
N PRO A 74 -46.81 -4.27 -40.61
CA PRO A 74 -46.57 -4.08 -42.03
C PRO A 74 -45.37 -4.90 -42.53
N PRO A 75 -45.20 -5.14 -43.84
CA PRO A 75 -44.30 -6.12 -44.42
C PRO A 75 -42.81 -5.67 -44.43
N ALA A 76 -41.97 -6.69 -44.43
CA ALA A 76 -40.52 -6.62 -44.38
C ALA A 76 -39.90 -5.81 -45.55
N GLY A 77 -39.15 -4.78 -45.18
CA GLY A 77 -38.23 -4.09 -46.08
C GLY A 77 -36.93 -3.78 -45.35
N ALA A 78 -35.81 -4.19 -45.96
CA ALA A 78 -34.43 -3.86 -45.66
C ALA A 78 -33.93 -4.18 -44.25
N ARG A 79 -33.25 -5.29 -44.07
CA ARG A 79 -32.39 -5.58 -42.92
C ARG A 79 -31.30 -4.53 -42.80
N ALA A 80 -31.48 -3.54 -41.93
CA ALA A 80 -30.37 -2.81 -41.35
C ALA A 80 -29.50 -3.84 -40.60
N ARG A 81 -28.20 -3.88 -40.90
CA ARG A 81 -27.25 -4.65 -40.10
C ARG A 81 -27.36 -4.13 -38.66
N ALA A 82 -27.77 -4.98 -37.76
CA ALA A 82 -27.70 -4.69 -36.34
C ALA A 82 -26.24 -4.33 -36.01
N SER A 83 -26.04 -3.16 -35.43
CA SER A 83 -24.77 -2.82 -34.82
C SER A 83 -24.41 -3.92 -33.82
N PRO A 84 -23.17 -4.39 -33.77
CA PRO A 84 -22.78 -5.35 -32.74
C PRO A 84 -23.16 -4.76 -31.37
N PRO A 85 -23.59 -5.59 -30.40
CA PRO A 85 -23.86 -5.11 -29.06
C PRO A 85 -22.62 -4.36 -28.55
N PRO A 86 -22.78 -3.25 -27.81
CA PRO A 86 -21.64 -2.52 -27.24
C PRO A 86 -20.80 -3.55 -26.48
N GLN A 87 -19.50 -3.57 -26.77
CA GLN A 87 -18.57 -4.42 -26.04
C GLN A 87 -18.69 -4.06 -24.57
N ALA A 88 -18.97 -5.06 -23.71
CA ALA A 88 -19.03 -4.86 -22.27
C ALA A 88 -17.71 -4.20 -21.81
N ASN A 89 -17.81 -3.18 -20.97
CA ASN A 89 -16.65 -2.50 -20.42
C ASN A 89 -15.81 -3.54 -19.63
N PRO A 90 -14.56 -3.82 -20.02
CA PRO A 90 -13.75 -4.84 -19.36
C PRO A 90 -13.40 -4.46 -17.91
N CYS A 91 -13.50 -3.17 -17.56
CA CYS A 91 -13.20 -2.61 -16.25
C CYS A 91 -14.47 -2.16 -15.51
N ASP A 92 -15.61 -2.81 -15.75
CA ASP A 92 -16.88 -2.46 -15.12
C ASP A 92 -16.80 -2.51 -13.59
N ARG A 93 -17.56 -1.66 -12.92
CA ARG A 93 -17.57 -1.50 -11.46
C ARG A 93 -18.97 -1.78 -10.91
N PRO A 94 -19.08 -2.46 -9.74
CA PRO A 94 -20.34 -2.59 -9.05
C PRO A 94 -20.93 -1.22 -8.68
N ALA A 95 -22.24 -1.14 -8.54
CA ALA A 95 -22.89 0.08 -8.06
C ALA A 95 -22.55 0.36 -6.58
N PRO A 96 -22.53 1.63 -6.12
CA PRO A 96 -22.40 1.97 -4.72
C PRO A 96 -23.39 1.21 -3.83
N GLY A 97 -22.97 0.77 -2.63
CA GLY A 97 -23.81 -0.01 -1.72
C GLY A 97 -23.98 -1.50 -2.08
N SER A 98 -23.35 -1.97 -3.16
CA SER A 98 -23.37 -3.39 -3.53
C SER A 98 -22.67 -4.28 -2.50
N LEU A 99 -22.98 -5.58 -2.55
CA LEU A 99 -22.23 -6.61 -1.83
C LEU A 99 -20.79 -6.64 -2.34
N VAL A 100 -19.84 -6.69 -1.42
CA VAL A 100 -18.42 -6.83 -1.73
C VAL A 100 -18.17 -8.23 -2.28
N GLY A 101 -17.85 -8.31 -3.58
CA GLY A 101 -17.40 -9.54 -4.20
C GLY A 101 -15.95 -9.85 -3.81
N GLU A 102 -15.64 -11.14 -3.63
CA GLU A 102 -14.27 -11.55 -3.43
C GLU A 102 -13.53 -11.65 -4.77
N PRO A 103 -12.27 -11.15 -4.85
CA PRO A 103 -11.45 -11.38 -6.04
C PRO A 103 -11.30 -12.88 -6.28
N ARG A 104 -11.34 -13.28 -7.56
CA ARG A 104 -11.16 -14.69 -7.90
C ARG A 104 -9.77 -15.18 -7.53
N ASP A 105 -9.68 -16.29 -6.81
CA ASP A 105 -8.42 -16.97 -6.51
C ASP A 105 -7.89 -17.76 -7.71
N LEU A 106 -6.62 -17.53 -8.06
CA LEU A 106 -5.83 -18.36 -8.95
C LEU A 106 -4.73 -19.01 -8.12
N ARG A 107 -4.80 -20.33 -7.95
CA ARG A 107 -3.91 -21.09 -7.06
C ARG A 107 -2.86 -21.86 -7.83
N SER A 108 -1.66 -21.99 -7.25
CA SER A 108 -0.66 -22.92 -7.75
C SER A 108 -1.16 -24.37 -7.66
N VAL A 109 -0.80 -25.16 -8.66
CA VAL A 109 -1.06 -26.60 -8.72
C VAL A 109 0.25 -27.31 -8.95
N ASP A 110 0.55 -28.31 -8.15
CA ASP A 110 1.81 -29.08 -8.21
C ASP A 110 3.06 -28.18 -8.22
N GLY A 111 3.07 -27.12 -7.38
CA GLY A 111 4.19 -26.20 -7.26
C GLY A 111 4.34 -25.20 -8.42
N VAL A 112 3.31 -25.03 -9.25
CA VAL A 112 3.34 -24.09 -10.38
C VAL A 112 2.06 -23.26 -10.45
N LEU A 113 2.19 -21.94 -10.46
CA LEU A 113 1.11 -21.01 -10.81
C LEU A 113 1.28 -20.54 -12.24
N LYS A 114 0.30 -20.84 -13.09
CA LYS A 114 0.24 -20.34 -14.48
C LYS A 114 -0.90 -19.34 -14.60
N VAL A 115 -0.59 -18.12 -15.01
CA VAL A 115 -1.54 -17.02 -15.13
C VAL A 115 -1.39 -16.31 -16.46
N GLU A 116 -2.51 -15.95 -17.08
CA GLU A 116 -2.56 -15.03 -18.22
C GLU A 116 -3.35 -13.79 -17.79
N LEU A 117 -2.73 -12.64 -17.89
CA LEU A 117 -3.34 -11.34 -17.63
C LEU A 117 -3.27 -10.45 -18.87
N ARG A 118 -4.28 -9.63 -19.02
CA ARG A 118 -4.34 -8.55 -20.01
C ARG A 118 -4.59 -7.26 -19.26
N LEU A 119 -3.71 -6.28 -19.42
CA LEU A 119 -4.00 -4.94 -18.93
C LEU A 119 -4.85 -4.23 -19.97
N ARG A 120 -6.00 -3.75 -19.56
CA ARG A 120 -6.97 -3.01 -20.37
C ARG A 120 -7.32 -1.69 -19.70
N ASN A 121 -7.77 -0.75 -20.52
CA ASN A 121 -8.38 0.47 -20.04
C ASN A 121 -9.76 0.69 -20.68
N ALA A 122 -10.56 1.52 -20.01
CA ALA A 122 -11.85 1.99 -20.50
C ALA A 122 -11.95 3.49 -20.18
N HIS A 123 -12.27 4.28 -21.21
CA HIS A 123 -12.50 5.71 -21.05
C HIS A 123 -13.96 5.96 -20.74
N GLU A 124 -14.23 6.63 -19.63
CA GLU A 124 -15.58 6.97 -19.21
C GLU A 124 -16.04 8.31 -19.79
N SER A 125 -17.35 8.52 -19.86
CA SER A 125 -17.92 9.73 -20.45
C SER A 125 -17.62 11.02 -19.66
N ASP A 126 -17.21 10.88 -18.42
CA ASP A 126 -16.79 11.98 -17.53
C ASP A 126 -15.28 12.31 -17.62
N GLY A 127 -14.55 11.64 -18.53
CA GLY A 127 -13.13 11.87 -18.79
C GLY A 127 -12.18 10.98 -17.97
N ARG A 128 -12.69 10.20 -17.01
CA ARG A 128 -11.85 9.27 -16.24
C ARG A 128 -11.45 8.08 -17.08
N THR A 129 -10.28 7.55 -16.80
CA THR A 129 -9.78 6.31 -17.39
C THR A 129 -9.69 5.23 -16.32
N ARG A 130 -10.39 4.12 -16.53
CA ARG A 130 -10.27 2.94 -15.68
C ARG A 130 -9.25 1.98 -16.27
N TYR A 131 -8.48 1.35 -15.40
CA TYR A 131 -7.53 0.30 -15.75
C TYR A 131 -7.86 -0.99 -15.03
N CYS A 132 -7.65 -2.13 -15.66
CA CYS A 132 -7.91 -3.42 -15.06
C CYS A 132 -7.06 -4.54 -15.65
N TYR A 133 -6.55 -5.40 -14.77
CA TYR A 133 -6.03 -6.70 -15.17
C TYR A 133 -7.19 -7.66 -15.36
N VAL A 134 -7.26 -8.33 -16.50
CA VAL A 134 -8.34 -9.26 -16.83
C VAL A 134 -7.75 -10.60 -17.27
N THR A 135 -8.27 -11.68 -16.71
CA THR A 135 -7.98 -13.03 -17.19
C THR A 135 -8.68 -13.33 -18.53
N PRO A 136 -8.27 -14.34 -19.30
CA PRO A 136 -8.93 -14.70 -20.57
C PRO A 136 -10.43 -14.97 -20.46
N ASP A 137 -10.90 -15.42 -19.30
CA ASP A 137 -12.29 -15.72 -19.00
C ASP A 137 -13.03 -14.55 -18.30
N GLY A 138 -12.39 -13.37 -18.20
CA GLY A 138 -13.03 -12.13 -17.79
C GLY A 138 -12.97 -11.81 -16.29
N ALA A 139 -12.29 -12.61 -15.45
CA ALA A 139 -12.12 -12.25 -14.05
C ALA A 139 -11.17 -11.06 -13.92
N GLN A 140 -11.59 -10.05 -13.13
CA GLN A 140 -10.87 -8.81 -12.94
C GLN A 140 -9.96 -8.91 -11.70
N SER A 141 -8.70 -8.50 -11.84
CA SER A 141 -7.71 -8.41 -10.76
C SER A 141 -7.72 -9.61 -9.81
N PRO A 142 -7.44 -10.83 -10.31
CA PRO A 142 -7.50 -12.04 -9.49
C PRO A 142 -6.49 -11.99 -8.35
N THR A 143 -6.79 -12.69 -7.25
CA THR A 143 -5.83 -12.99 -6.19
C THR A 143 -4.95 -14.16 -6.64
N LEU A 144 -3.64 -13.94 -6.67
CA LEU A 144 -2.65 -14.98 -6.98
C LEU A 144 -2.24 -15.69 -5.69
N ARG A 145 -2.42 -17.01 -5.63
CA ARG A 145 -2.10 -17.79 -4.42
C ARG A 145 -1.00 -18.80 -4.68
N VAL A 146 0.07 -18.67 -3.91
CA VAL A 146 1.30 -19.45 -4.07
C VAL A 146 1.82 -19.94 -2.72
N HIS A 147 2.68 -20.94 -2.75
CA HIS A 147 3.46 -21.35 -1.58
C HIS A 147 4.92 -20.93 -1.75
N PRO A 148 5.69 -20.78 -0.66
CA PRO A 148 7.13 -20.65 -0.75
C PRO A 148 7.73 -21.78 -1.60
N GLY A 149 8.59 -21.43 -2.58
CA GLY A 149 9.20 -22.36 -3.51
C GLY A 149 8.43 -22.61 -4.81
N ASP A 150 7.18 -22.19 -4.95
CA ASP A 150 6.39 -22.35 -6.17
C ASP A 150 6.99 -21.58 -7.35
N LEU A 151 6.83 -22.13 -8.55
CA LEU A 151 7.17 -21.47 -9.80
C LEU A 151 5.98 -20.64 -10.29
N VAL A 152 6.15 -19.35 -10.45
CA VAL A 152 5.17 -18.47 -11.12
C VAL A 152 5.55 -18.31 -12.58
N VAL A 153 4.58 -18.50 -13.46
CA VAL A 153 4.65 -18.24 -14.90
C VAL A 153 3.46 -17.36 -15.27
N LEU A 154 3.69 -16.06 -15.31
CA LEU A 154 2.66 -15.07 -15.57
C LEU A 154 2.88 -14.42 -16.94
N GLY A 155 1.94 -14.60 -17.85
CA GLY A 155 1.90 -13.90 -19.13
C GLY A 155 1.13 -12.60 -19.02
N LEU A 156 1.76 -11.49 -19.38
CA LEU A 156 1.11 -10.19 -19.47
C LEU A 156 0.99 -9.75 -20.93
N ARG A 157 -0.20 -9.31 -21.32
CA ARG A 157 -0.46 -8.60 -22.57
C ARG A 157 -0.87 -7.18 -22.27
N ASN A 158 -0.23 -6.25 -22.92
CA ASN A 158 -0.66 -4.85 -22.91
C ASN A 158 -1.70 -4.64 -24.01
N GLU A 159 -2.96 -4.43 -23.61
CA GLU A 159 -4.09 -4.13 -24.49
C GLU A 159 -4.65 -2.71 -24.21
N LEU A 160 -3.79 -1.80 -23.73
CA LEU A 160 -4.15 -0.39 -23.54
C LEU A 160 -4.43 0.29 -24.90
N SER A 161 -5.41 1.16 -24.90
CA SER A 161 -5.80 1.95 -26.08
C SER A 161 -5.77 3.45 -25.77
N PRO A 162 -5.38 4.30 -26.73
CA PRO A 162 -5.44 5.74 -26.55
C PRO A 162 -6.90 6.19 -26.40
N GLY A 163 -7.16 7.13 -25.47
CA GLY A 163 -8.45 7.80 -25.36
C GLY A 163 -8.74 8.69 -26.56
N GLU A 164 -10.01 8.92 -26.86
CA GLU A 164 -10.37 10.04 -27.71
C GLU A 164 -9.96 11.33 -26.99
N ALA A 165 -9.07 12.10 -27.59
CA ALA A 165 -8.52 13.31 -26.98
C ALA A 165 -9.66 14.31 -26.71
N THR A 166 -10.18 14.33 -25.51
CA THR A 166 -10.99 15.44 -25.01
C THR A 166 -10.04 16.60 -24.72
N ALA A 167 -10.29 17.76 -25.37
CA ALA A 167 -9.44 18.94 -25.34
C ALA A 167 -9.47 19.70 -24.00
N ALA A 168 -9.43 19.01 -22.87
CA ALA A 168 -9.35 19.60 -21.54
C ALA A 168 -8.69 18.62 -20.57
N SER A 169 -7.41 18.36 -20.73
CA SER A 169 -6.61 17.69 -19.69
C SER A 169 -5.64 18.70 -19.08
N ALA A 170 -5.49 18.59 -17.76
CA ALA A 170 -4.60 19.36 -16.90
C ALA A 170 -3.18 19.56 -17.48
N PRO A 171 -2.42 20.57 -17.05
CA PRO A 171 -1.11 20.84 -17.58
C PRO A 171 -0.18 19.66 -17.32
N ARG A 172 0.04 18.86 -18.35
CA ARG A 172 1.05 17.79 -18.32
C ARG A 172 2.42 18.46 -18.21
N MET A 173 3.21 18.01 -17.24
CA MET A 173 4.64 18.32 -17.26
C MET A 173 5.21 17.87 -18.59
N ALA A 174 5.72 18.81 -19.38
CA ALA A 174 6.37 18.52 -20.65
C ALA A 174 7.72 17.87 -20.36
N MET A 175 7.75 16.55 -20.34
CA MET A 175 9.02 15.82 -20.44
C MET A 175 9.60 16.05 -21.84
N PRO A 176 10.93 16.16 -22.01
CA PRO A 176 11.55 16.34 -23.32
C PRO A 176 11.10 15.24 -24.28
N ASP A 177 10.70 15.63 -25.49
CA ASP A 177 10.19 14.74 -26.53
C ASP A 177 11.29 13.74 -26.97
N MET A 178 11.21 12.50 -26.47
CA MET A 178 12.17 11.42 -26.71
C MET A 178 11.86 10.60 -27.98
N ARG A 179 11.07 11.12 -28.92
CA ARG A 179 10.59 10.36 -30.10
C ARG A 179 11.66 10.00 -31.13
N ASP A 180 12.88 10.52 -31.06
CA ASP A 180 13.83 10.43 -32.17
C ASP A 180 14.99 9.42 -32.01
N ALA A 181 15.13 8.72 -30.87
CA ALA A 181 16.32 7.89 -30.66
C ALA A 181 16.24 6.44 -31.22
N HIS A 182 15.05 5.88 -31.44
CA HIS A 182 14.90 4.44 -31.75
C HIS A 182 14.31 4.10 -33.13
N ALA A 183 14.06 5.05 -34.01
CA ALA A 183 13.48 4.78 -35.34
C ALA A 183 14.41 4.08 -36.35
N ARG A 184 15.61 3.61 -35.96
CA ARG A 184 16.64 3.15 -36.91
C ARG A 184 17.09 1.69 -36.80
N ARG A 185 16.44 0.83 -36.02
CA ARG A 185 16.73 -0.63 -36.05
C ARG A 185 15.44 -1.42 -36.27
N GLY A 186 15.35 -2.07 -37.42
CA GLY A 186 14.18 -2.84 -37.88
C GLY A 186 13.96 -4.19 -37.16
N GLY A 187 14.23 -4.26 -35.86
CA GLY A 187 13.85 -5.33 -34.97
C GLY A 187 13.14 -4.71 -33.76
N ARG A 188 12.02 -5.28 -33.33
CA ARG A 188 11.30 -4.89 -32.13
C ARG A 188 12.23 -5.14 -30.94
N ALA A 189 12.55 -4.09 -30.14
CA ALA A 189 13.39 -4.23 -28.95
C ALA A 189 12.71 -5.15 -27.93
N ASP A 190 13.49 -5.91 -27.16
CA ASP A 190 12.99 -6.65 -26.02
C ASP A 190 12.44 -5.64 -25.00
N PRO A 191 11.24 -5.85 -24.39
CA PRO A 191 10.71 -4.97 -23.35
C PRO A 191 11.70 -4.68 -22.21
N CYS A 192 12.63 -5.58 -21.91
CA CYS A 192 13.66 -5.38 -20.88
C CYS A 192 14.86 -4.51 -21.34
N ASP A 193 14.98 -4.20 -22.63
CA ASP A 193 16.10 -3.38 -23.13
C ASP A 193 15.92 -1.87 -22.87
N GLY A 194 14.80 -1.47 -22.24
CA GLY A 194 14.46 -0.07 -21.99
C GLY A 194 13.76 0.54 -23.20
N GLY A 195 12.45 0.43 -23.26
CA GLY A 195 11.60 1.13 -24.21
C GLY A 195 11.16 2.50 -23.68
N PRO A 196 10.46 3.30 -24.50
CA PRO A 196 9.86 4.54 -24.03
C PRO A 196 8.81 4.20 -22.94
N MET A 197 8.83 4.96 -21.86
CA MET A 197 7.75 4.94 -20.86
C MET A 197 6.73 6.00 -21.22
N SER A 198 5.48 5.62 -21.38
CA SER A 198 4.38 6.47 -21.81
C SER A 198 3.08 6.05 -21.12
N GLU A 199 2.02 6.84 -21.27
CA GLU A 199 0.69 6.51 -20.75
C GLU A 199 0.13 5.14 -21.22
N LEU A 200 0.65 4.63 -22.32
CA LEU A 200 0.26 3.33 -22.89
C LEU A 200 1.25 2.21 -22.57
N SER A 201 2.38 2.51 -21.93
CA SER A 201 3.33 1.49 -21.49
C SER A 201 2.86 0.82 -20.21
N THR A 202 3.32 -0.40 -19.95
CA THR A 202 3.09 -1.08 -18.67
C THR A 202 4.21 -2.06 -18.34
N ASN A 203 4.28 -2.47 -17.09
CA ASN A 203 5.05 -3.57 -16.55
C ASN A 203 4.32 -4.14 -15.32
N LEU A 204 4.96 -5.01 -14.55
CA LEU A 204 4.50 -5.43 -13.23
C LEU A 204 5.62 -5.34 -12.22
N HIS A 205 5.28 -4.77 -11.08
CA HIS A 205 5.99 -4.89 -9.81
C HIS A 205 5.26 -5.88 -8.90
N PHE A 206 6.01 -6.75 -8.25
CA PHE A 206 5.53 -7.73 -7.27
C PHE A 206 5.86 -7.22 -5.86
N HIS A 207 5.07 -6.27 -5.42
CA HIS A 207 5.31 -5.44 -4.25
C HIS A 207 5.43 -6.26 -2.96
N GLY A 208 6.53 -6.04 -2.25
CA GLY A 208 6.87 -6.67 -0.99
C GLY A 208 7.58 -8.02 -1.12
N MET A 209 7.61 -8.64 -2.29
CA MET A 209 8.27 -9.92 -2.48
C MET A 209 9.80 -9.77 -2.61
N THR A 210 10.53 -10.67 -1.95
CA THR A 210 12.00 -10.71 -2.01
C THR A 210 12.47 -11.38 -3.30
N MET A 211 12.44 -10.67 -4.43
CA MET A 211 12.78 -11.21 -5.75
C MET A 211 13.96 -10.48 -6.40
N PRO A 212 14.76 -11.15 -7.27
CA PRO A 212 15.81 -10.47 -8.00
C PRO A 212 15.27 -9.37 -8.93
N PRO A 213 15.89 -8.16 -8.94
CA PRO A 213 15.51 -7.05 -9.84
C PRO A 213 16.10 -7.27 -11.23
N VAL A 214 15.69 -8.35 -11.90
CA VAL A 214 16.17 -8.74 -13.23
C VAL A 214 15.04 -8.99 -14.21
N CYS A 215 15.33 -8.89 -15.50
CA CYS A 215 14.38 -9.14 -16.58
C CYS A 215 13.59 -10.44 -16.36
N HIS A 216 12.29 -10.43 -16.67
CA HIS A 216 11.33 -11.51 -16.44
C HIS A 216 11.01 -11.80 -14.96
N GLN A 217 11.54 -11.02 -14.03
CA GLN A 217 11.22 -11.08 -12.60
C GLN A 217 10.70 -9.70 -12.12
N ASP A 218 11.39 -9.02 -11.20
CA ASP A 218 10.92 -7.73 -10.68
C ASP A 218 11.80 -6.56 -11.17
N GLU A 219 12.14 -6.55 -12.45
CA GLU A 219 12.86 -5.45 -13.10
C GLU A 219 11.87 -4.38 -13.57
N VAL A 220 11.77 -3.26 -12.84
CA VAL A 220 10.84 -2.16 -13.12
C VAL A 220 11.47 -0.94 -13.76
N LEU A 221 12.81 -0.83 -13.76
CA LEU A 221 13.53 0.34 -14.24
C LEU A 221 13.55 0.44 -15.77
N ARG A 222 13.56 -0.69 -16.47
CA ARG A 222 13.73 -0.77 -17.91
C ARG A 222 12.58 -1.47 -18.61
N THR A 223 11.93 -2.42 -17.92
CA THR A 223 10.85 -3.20 -18.53
C THR A 223 9.69 -2.31 -18.91
N SER A 224 9.45 -2.18 -20.21
CA SER A 224 8.41 -1.33 -20.79
C SER A 224 7.68 -2.08 -21.90
N ILE A 225 6.52 -2.65 -21.58
CA ILE A 225 5.68 -3.44 -22.47
C ILE A 225 4.71 -2.49 -23.19
N GLN A 226 4.77 -2.45 -24.51
CA GLN A 226 3.95 -1.58 -25.35
C GLN A 226 2.67 -2.26 -25.85
N PRO A 227 1.61 -1.52 -26.20
CA PRO A 227 0.47 -2.09 -26.90
C PRO A 227 0.90 -2.78 -28.20
N GLY A 228 0.38 -3.99 -28.39
CA GLY A 228 0.73 -4.82 -29.56
C GLY A 228 2.08 -5.54 -29.45
N ASP A 229 2.80 -5.43 -28.34
CA ASP A 229 3.93 -6.32 -28.07
C ASP A 229 3.48 -7.78 -27.94
N PRO A 230 4.33 -8.77 -28.25
CA PRO A 230 4.07 -10.14 -27.88
C PRO A 230 3.76 -10.26 -26.38
N ARG A 231 3.07 -11.34 -26.01
CA ARG A 231 2.92 -11.69 -24.61
C ARG A 231 4.27 -11.66 -23.89
N PHE A 232 4.41 -10.82 -22.89
CA PHE A 232 5.59 -10.81 -22.02
C PHE A 232 5.43 -11.85 -20.92
N GLU A 233 6.44 -12.64 -20.62
CA GLU A 233 6.40 -13.68 -19.60
C GLU A 233 7.24 -13.28 -18.40
N TYR A 234 6.62 -13.11 -17.24
CA TYR A 234 7.27 -13.12 -15.93
C TYR A 234 7.44 -14.56 -15.49
N ARG A 235 8.65 -14.91 -15.05
CA ARG A 235 8.98 -16.29 -14.67
C ARG A 235 9.96 -16.30 -13.51
N PHE A 236 9.48 -16.63 -12.33
CA PHE A 236 10.28 -16.63 -11.11
C PHE A 236 9.82 -17.73 -10.14
N ARG A 237 10.69 -18.08 -9.20
CA ARG A 237 10.32 -18.88 -8.04
C ARG A 237 10.05 -17.96 -6.87
N VAL A 238 8.95 -18.19 -6.18
CA VAL A 238 8.72 -17.61 -4.85
C VAL A 238 9.86 -18.08 -3.94
N PRO A 239 10.59 -17.19 -3.24
CA PRO A 239 11.65 -17.61 -2.35
C PRO A 239 11.15 -18.65 -1.34
N ALA A 240 12.00 -19.65 -1.04
CA ALA A 240 11.61 -20.72 -0.10
C ALA A 240 11.42 -20.20 1.34
N ASN A 241 12.04 -19.06 1.64
CA ASN A 241 11.96 -18.34 2.91
C ASN A 241 11.01 -17.14 2.87
N GLU A 242 10.24 -16.96 1.77
CA GLU A 242 9.26 -15.88 1.70
C GLU A 242 8.23 -16.01 2.82
N PRO A 243 8.01 -14.98 3.64
CA PRO A 243 7.03 -15.03 4.72
C PRO A 243 5.61 -15.28 4.19
N PRO A 244 4.80 -16.09 4.88
CA PRO A 244 3.40 -16.28 4.51
C PRO A 244 2.59 -15.04 4.88
N GLY A 245 1.92 -14.45 3.88
CA GLY A 245 1.16 -13.23 4.09
C GLY A 245 0.65 -12.64 2.79
N MET A 246 0.18 -11.39 2.86
CA MET A 246 -0.39 -10.67 1.74
C MET A 246 0.63 -9.73 1.10
N TYR A 247 0.84 -9.92 -0.18
CA TYR A 247 1.61 -9.11 -1.11
C TYR A 247 0.68 -8.60 -2.21
N TRP A 248 1.18 -7.84 -3.20
CA TRP A 248 0.35 -7.39 -4.28
C TRP A 248 1.13 -7.14 -5.57
N TYR A 249 0.42 -6.95 -6.68
CA TYR A 249 1.01 -6.62 -7.97
C TYR A 249 0.33 -5.39 -8.56
N HIS A 250 1.14 -4.52 -9.18
CA HIS A 250 0.69 -3.30 -9.84
C HIS A 250 1.68 -2.86 -10.92
N PRO A 251 1.30 -1.96 -11.85
CA PRO A 251 2.24 -1.38 -12.79
C PRO A 251 3.20 -0.43 -12.07
N HIS A 252 4.43 -0.32 -12.59
CA HIS A 252 5.46 0.57 -12.08
C HIS A 252 6.18 1.25 -13.27
N ILE A 253 5.44 2.01 -14.04
CA ILE A 253 5.93 2.77 -15.20
C ILE A 253 6.22 4.19 -14.78
N HIS A 254 7.48 4.57 -14.77
CA HIS A 254 7.91 5.89 -14.33
C HIS A 254 7.17 7.02 -15.08
N GLY A 255 6.56 7.95 -14.31
CA GLY A 255 5.72 9.03 -14.78
C GLY A 255 4.27 8.64 -15.13
N PHE A 256 3.89 7.36 -14.98
CA PHE A 256 2.55 6.86 -15.34
C PHE A 256 2.03 5.76 -14.39
N THR A 257 2.68 5.54 -13.27
CA THR A 257 2.25 4.58 -12.24
C THR A 257 0.95 5.03 -11.59
N SER A 258 0.88 6.30 -11.17
CA SER A 258 -0.27 6.88 -10.47
C SER A 258 -1.56 6.75 -11.29
N PRO A 259 -1.67 7.20 -12.54
CA PRO A 259 -2.93 7.08 -13.29
C PRO A 259 -3.36 5.64 -13.52
N GLN A 260 -2.45 4.68 -13.67
CA GLN A 260 -2.81 3.28 -13.86
C GLN A 260 -3.33 2.64 -12.58
N VAL A 261 -2.70 2.92 -11.42
CA VAL A 261 -3.14 2.39 -10.11
C VAL A 261 -4.44 3.07 -9.66
N LEU A 262 -4.54 4.41 -9.75
CA LEU A 262 -5.74 5.18 -9.45
C LEU A 262 -6.94 4.70 -10.29
N GLY A 263 -6.71 4.37 -11.56
CA GLY A 263 -7.71 3.77 -12.44
C GLY A 263 -8.08 2.32 -12.09
N GLY A 264 -7.34 1.65 -11.18
CA GLY A 264 -7.67 0.35 -10.63
C GLY A 264 -6.74 -0.82 -11.01
N ALA A 265 -5.60 -0.57 -11.68
CA ALA A 265 -4.66 -1.63 -12.07
C ALA A 265 -3.86 -2.15 -10.87
N SER A 266 -4.45 -3.03 -10.09
CA SER A 266 -3.79 -3.68 -8.96
C SER A 266 -4.47 -5.00 -8.60
N GLY A 267 -3.76 -5.95 -7.97
CA GLY A 267 -4.33 -7.19 -7.46
C GLY A 267 -3.49 -7.81 -6.36
N ALA A 268 -4.09 -8.66 -5.55
CA ALA A 268 -3.44 -9.28 -4.40
C ALA A 268 -2.62 -10.52 -4.79
N ILE A 269 -1.55 -10.77 -4.04
CA ILE A 269 -0.80 -12.02 -4.00
C ILE A 269 -0.87 -12.54 -2.55
N ILE A 270 -1.17 -13.80 -2.38
CA ILE A 270 -1.12 -14.47 -1.07
C ILE A 270 -0.05 -15.55 -1.12
N VAL A 271 0.96 -15.40 -0.28
CA VAL A 271 1.86 -16.50 0.06
C VAL A 271 1.21 -17.27 1.19
N GLU A 272 0.83 -18.52 0.90
CA GLU A 272 0.05 -19.36 1.81
C GLU A 272 0.89 -19.83 3.02
N GLY A 273 0.23 -20.08 4.15
CA GLY A 273 0.87 -20.65 5.34
C GLY A 273 0.81 -19.77 6.60
N ILE A 274 0.00 -18.71 6.62
CA ILE A 274 -0.15 -17.83 7.80
C ILE A 274 -0.58 -18.60 9.05
N GLU A 275 -1.38 -19.68 8.90
CA GLU A 275 -1.81 -20.56 9.99
C GLU A 275 -0.65 -21.34 10.62
N ARG A 276 0.47 -21.47 9.91
CA ARG A 276 1.71 -22.08 10.39
C ARG A 276 2.53 -21.12 11.24
N ALA A 277 2.38 -19.81 10.97
CA ALA A 277 3.02 -18.73 11.72
C ALA A 277 2.18 -18.29 12.93
N THR A 278 0.84 -18.36 12.82
CA THR A 278 -0.10 -17.92 13.85
C THR A 278 -1.24 -18.94 13.96
N ALA A 279 -1.15 -19.86 14.90
CA ALA A 279 -2.08 -20.99 15.05
C ALA A 279 -3.54 -20.54 15.26
N ALA A 280 -3.77 -19.35 15.81
CA ALA A 280 -5.11 -18.80 16.00
C ALA A 280 -5.85 -18.50 14.67
N THR A 281 -5.16 -18.49 13.54
CA THR A 281 -5.77 -18.32 12.22
C THR A 281 -6.18 -19.65 11.58
N ALA A 282 -5.71 -20.78 12.10
CA ALA A 282 -5.99 -22.09 11.52
C ALA A 282 -7.49 -22.39 11.44
N GLY A 283 -7.95 -22.81 10.25
CA GLY A 283 -9.35 -23.14 9.99
C GLY A 283 -10.30 -21.93 9.89
N LEU A 284 -9.81 -20.70 9.97
CA LEU A 284 -10.67 -19.53 9.78
C LEU A 284 -11.06 -19.36 8.30
N PRO A 285 -12.31 -18.98 8.02
CA PRO A 285 -12.63 -18.39 6.74
C PRO A 285 -11.80 -17.12 6.54
N GLU A 286 -11.34 -16.89 5.32
CA GLU A 286 -10.56 -15.70 5.03
C GLU A 286 -11.20 -14.84 3.94
N ARG A 287 -11.02 -13.53 4.06
CA ARG A 287 -11.54 -12.54 3.11
C ARG A 287 -10.43 -11.61 2.65
N VAL A 288 -10.35 -11.40 1.33
CA VAL A 288 -9.40 -10.44 0.72
C VAL A 288 -10.16 -9.16 0.39
N LEU A 289 -9.72 -8.07 1.01
CA LEU A 289 -10.29 -6.72 0.83
C LEU A 289 -9.22 -5.80 0.25
N VAL A 290 -9.40 -5.39 -0.99
CA VAL A 290 -8.54 -4.42 -1.66
C VAL A 290 -9.24 -3.07 -1.68
N ILE A 291 -8.71 -2.13 -0.91
CA ILE A 291 -9.20 -0.76 -0.84
C ILE A 291 -8.39 0.05 -1.86
N ARG A 292 -9.09 0.77 -2.74
CA ARG A 292 -8.49 1.61 -3.79
C ARG A 292 -9.09 2.99 -3.71
N ASP A 293 -8.29 3.99 -4.01
CA ASP A 293 -8.81 5.32 -4.31
C ASP A 293 -9.15 5.45 -5.80
N GLN A 294 -9.86 6.49 -6.12
CA GLN A 294 -10.22 6.90 -7.47
C GLN A 294 -10.61 8.38 -7.45
N ASP A 295 -10.56 9.05 -8.60
CA ASP A 295 -11.07 10.40 -8.71
C ASP A 295 -12.52 10.50 -8.25
N LEU A 296 -12.88 11.64 -7.68
CA LEU A 296 -14.22 11.86 -7.15
C LEU A 296 -15.29 11.59 -8.23
N LEU A 297 -16.28 10.78 -7.88
CA LEU A 297 -17.42 10.51 -8.75
C LEU A 297 -18.32 11.75 -8.91
N HIS A 298 -18.35 12.60 -7.88
CA HIS A 298 -19.20 13.78 -7.82
C HIS A 298 -18.40 15.00 -7.36
N PRO A 299 -17.42 15.47 -8.16
CA PRO A 299 -16.51 16.55 -7.74
C PRO A 299 -17.21 17.86 -7.42
N ASP A 300 -18.35 18.15 -8.07
CA ASP A 300 -19.12 19.39 -7.90
C ASP A 300 -20.22 19.29 -6.82
N SER A 301 -20.34 18.15 -6.13
CA SER A 301 -21.34 17.96 -5.09
C SER A 301 -21.10 18.91 -3.92
N PRO A 302 -22.16 19.58 -3.41
CA PRO A 302 -22.05 20.31 -2.16
C PRO A 302 -21.82 19.36 -0.98
N PRO A 303 -21.23 19.86 0.14
CA PRO A 303 -21.12 19.08 1.36
C PRO A 303 -22.48 18.53 1.80
N SER A 304 -22.46 17.34 2.43
CA SER A 304 -23.69 16.78 3.03
C SER A 304 -24.24 17.74 4.09
N PRO A 305 -25.56 17.95 4.17
CA PRO A 305 -26.17 18.78 5.22
C PRO A 305 -25.83 18.33 6.65
N SER A 306 -25.38 17.08 6.83
CA SER A 306 -24.93 16.53 8.10
C SER A 306 -23.46 16.82 8.43
N GLU A 307 -22.69 17.32 7.46
CA GLU A 307 -21.29 17.70 7.71
C GLU A 307 -21.20 18.99 8.50
N PRO A 308 -20.24 19.08 9.44
CA PRO A 308 -19.94 20.35 10.10
C PRO A 308 -19.52 21.40 9.07
N VAL A 309 -19.91 22.65 9.31
CA VAL A 309 -19.39 23.78 8.50
C VAL A 309 -17.88 23.87 8.78
N VAL A 310 -17.09 23.54 7.77
CA VAL A 310 -15.63 23.65 7.84
C VAL A 310 -15.15 24.99 7.27
N PRO A 311 -14.01 25.53 7.72
CA PRO A 311 -13.35 26.65 7.05
C PRO A 311 -13.13 26.36 5.57
N LYS A 312 -12.90 27.42 4.77
CA LYS A 312 -12.62 27.26 3.35
C LYS A 312 -11.52 26.21 3.17
N MET A 313 -11.86 25.13 2.46
CA MET A 313 -10.94 24.06 2.15
C MET A 313 -9.81 24.58 1.28
N MET A 314 -8.61 24.14 1.53
CA MET A 314 -7.48 24.33 0.63
C MET A 314 -7.64 23.37 -0.54
N ILE A 315 -7.22 23.81 -1.70
CA ILE A 315 -7.10 22.98 -2.91
C ILE A 315 -5.61 23.01 -3.26
N ASP A 316 -5.04 21.84 -3.47
CA ASP A 316 -3.67 21.71 -3.94
C ASP A 316 -3.57 22.02 -5.44
N ARG A 317 -2.44 21.71 -6.07
CA ARG A 317 -2.15 22.15 -7.44
C ARG A 317 -2.84 21.35 -8.51
N ASP A 318 -3.06 20.07 -8.28
CA ASP A 318 -3.76 19.19 -9.20
C ASP A 318 -5.29 19.30 -9.06
N GLY A 319 -5.77 20.09 -8.09
CA GLY A 319 -7.17 20.42 -7.90
C GLY A 319 -7.83 19.57 -6.81
N ASP A 320 -7.07 18.75 -6.09
CA ASP A 320 -7.57 17.91 -5.02
C ASP A 320 -7.77 18.71 -3.71
N ALA A 321 -8.55 18.15 -2.81
CA ALA A 321 -8.82 18.75 -1.52
C ALA A 321 -7.66 18.46 -0.56
N ALA A 322 -6.89 19.50 -0.20
CA ALA A 322 -5.80 19.39 0.76
C ALA A 322 -6.30 19.33 2.21
N ASN A 323 -5.47 18.82 3.10
CA ASN A 323 -5.79 18.69 4.51
C ASN A 323 -5.95 20.06 5.17
N ASN A 324 -7.11 20.28 5.81
CA ASN A 324 -7.38 21.49 6.60
C ASN A 324 -7.32 21.26 8.12
N GLY A 325 -6.90 20.06 8.55
CA GLY A 325 -6.79 19.66 9.94
C GLY A 325 -8.13 19.43 10.66
N THR A 326 -9.27 19.47 9.97
CA THR A 326 -10.59 19.28 10.58
C THR A 326 -11.04 17.82 10.62
N GLY A 327 -10.52 16.99 9.72
CA GLY A 327 -10.94 15.61 9.51
C GLY A 327 -12.33 15.46 8.88
N PHE A 328 -12.85 16.55 8.31
CA PHE A 328 -14.15 16.62 7.66
C PHE A 328 -14.03 17.30 6.30
N GLY A 329 -15.13 17.33 5.57
CA GLY A 329 -15.24 18.01 4.29
C GLY A 329 -14.97 17.08 3.12
N LYS A 330 -14.79 17.69 1.96
CA LYS A 330 -14.54 16.98 0.70
C LYS A 330 -13.21 16.23 0.76
N PRO A 331 -13.16 14.91 0.50
CA PRO A 331 -11.90 14.19 0.41
C PRO A 331 -11.15 14.53 -0.88
N ALA A 332 -9.86 14.25 -0.92
CA ALA A 332 -9.10 14.33 -2.16
C ALA A 332 -9.59 13.30 -3.19
N LYS A 333 -9.76 12.06 -2.77
CA LYS A 333 -10.19 10.95 -3.64
C LYS A 333 -11.38 10.20 -3.01
N ASP A 334 -12.22 9.58 -3.84
CA ASP A 334 -13.19 8.58 -3.40
C ASP A 334 -12.50 7.24 -3.14
N LEU A 335 -13.11 6.40 -2.30
CA LEU A 335 -12.63 5.05 -2.03
C LEU A 335 -13.55 3.98 -2.62
N SER A 336 -13.00 2.80 -2.81
CA SER A 336 -13.75 1.60 -3.15
C SER A 336 -13.22 0.38 -2.37
N VAL A 337 -14.10 -0.60 -2.10
CA VAL A 337 -13.74 -1.88 -1.50
C VAL A 337 -14.02 -2.97 -2.52
N ASN A 338 -12.99 -3.68 -2.99
CA ASN A 338 -13.09 -4.64 -4.10
C ASN A 338 -13.90 -4.08 -5.27
N TYR A 339 -13.59 -2.84 -5.65
CA TYR A 339 -14.26 -2.08 -6.71
C TYR A 339 -15.69 -1.58 -6.42
N VAL A 340 -16.28 -1.88 -5.27
CA VAL A 340 -17.54 -1.25 -4.86
C VAL A 340 -17.27 0.16 -4.39
N PRO A 341 -17.67 1.21 -5.12
CA PRO A 341 -17.33 2.59 -4.78
C PRO A 341 -18.12 3.09 -3.58
N VAL A 342 -17.48 3.97 -2.81
CA VAL A 342 -18.06 4.64 -1.63
C VAL A 342 -17.90 6.16 -1.83
N PRO A 343 -18.68 6.75 -2.75
CA PRO A 343 -18.46 8.12 -3.19
C PRO A 343 -18.92 9.17 -2.16
N TYR A 344 -18.18 10.29 -2.17
CA TYR A 344 -18.59 11.54 -1.55
C TYR A 344 -19.84 12.13 -2.26
N PRO A 345 -20.77 12.84 -1.59
CA PRO A 345 -20.72 13.21 -0.17
C PRO A 345 -21.41 12.22 0.79
N ASP A 346 -22.19 11.27 0.27
CA ASP A 346 -23.08 10.44 1.08
C ASP A 346 -22.42 9.18 1.62
N TYR A 347 -21.27 8.78 1.07
CA TYR A 347 -20.51 7.58 1.44
C TYR A 347 -21.37 6.33 1.62
N PRO A 348 -22.22 5.93 0.63
CA PRO A 348 -23.01 4.72 0.73
C PRO A 348 -22.06 3.52 0.90
N PRO A 349 -22.03 2.88 2.10
CA PRO A 349 -21.02 1.87 2.37
C PRO A 349 -21.23 0.64 1.51
N ALA A 350 -20.16 0.04 1.03
CA ALA A 350 -20.17 -1.30 0.47
C ALA A 350 -20.75 -2.29 1.50
N ARG A 351 -21.21 -3.46 1.11
CA ARG A 351 -21.86 -4.42 2.02
C ARG A 351 -21.04 -5.69 2.17
N ILE A 352 -20.69 -6.05 3.41
CA ILE A 352 -20.08 -7.33 3.78
C ILE A 352 -21.07 -8.08 4.66
N GLU A 353 -21.36 -9.34 4.32
CA GLU A 353 -22.19 -10.21 5.14
C GLU A 353 -21.34 -11.20 5.89
N MET A 354 -21.65 -11.39 7.18
CA MET A 354 -21.02 -12.38 8.07
C MET A 354 -22.09 -13.08 8.89
N ARG A 355 -21.86 -14.33 9.28
CA ARG A 355 -22.72 -14.96 10.28
C ARG A 355 -22.53 -14.27 11.64
N PRO A 356 -23.59 -14.17 12.47
CA PRO A 356 -23.46 -13.55 13.79
C PRO A 356 -22.34 -14.17 14.62
N GLY A 357 -21.38 -13.36 15.07
CA GLY A 357 -20.23 -13.81 15.86
C GLY A 357 -19.23 -14.70 15.13
N GLU A 358 -19.34 -14.84 13.81
CA GLU A 358 -18.38 -15.62 13.02
C GLU A 358 -17.00 -14.97 13.06
N ARG A 359 -15.98 -15.77 13.37
CA ARG A 359 -14.58 -15.31 13.34
C ARG A 359 -13.98 -15.54 11.96
N GLN A 360 -13.37 -14.51 11.37
CA GLN A 360 -12.72 -14.55 10.06
C GLN A 360 -11.31 -13.94 10.15
N LEU A 361 -10.43 -14.34 9.23
CA LEU A 361 -9.22 -13.60 8.91
C LEU A 361 -9.53 -12.64 7.76
N TRP A 362 -9.29 -11.34 7.97
CA TRP A 362 -9.36 -10.34 6.91
C TRP A 362 -7.96 -9.94 6.49
N ARG A 363 -7.70 -10.02 5.20
CA ARG A 363 -6.48 -9.56 4.55
C ARG A 363 -6.81 -8.27 3.82
N VAL A 364 -6.28 -7.15 4.28
CA VAL A 364 -6.61 -5.83 3.76
C VAL A 364 -5.38 -5.20 3.12
N LEU A 365 -5.51 -4.85 1.84
CA LEU A 365 -4.54 -4.11 1.06
C LEU A 365 -5.04 -2.68 0.88
N ASN A 366 -4.20 -1.68 1.19
CA ASN A 366 -4.38 -0.32 0.74
C ASN A 366 -3.67 -0.15 -0.63
N ALA A 367 -4.41 -0.36 -1.71
CA ALA A 367 -3.93 -0.19 -3.08
C ALA A 367 -4.26 1.21 -3.62
N SER A 368 -4.27 2.22 -2.74
CA SER A 368 -4.49 3.61 -3.11
C SER A 368 -3.24 4.24 -3.71
N SER A 369 -3.44 5.19 -4.62
CA SER A 369 -2.38 6.03 -5.19
C SER A 369 -1.84 7.03 -4.15
N VAL A 370 -2.72 7.68 -3.40
CA VAL A 370 -2.36 8.73 -2.43
C VAL A 370 -3.05 8.61 -1.07
N THR A 371 -4.19 7.91 -0.97
CA THR A 371 -5.04 7.93 0.21
C THR A 371 -4.48 7.07 1.36
N TYR A 372 -4.31 7.67 2.52
CA TYR A 372 -3.98 6.99 3.77
C TYR A 372 -5.23 6.42 4.43
N LEU A 373 -5.13 5.27 5.06
CA LEU A 373 -6.21 4.66 5.80
C LEU A 373 -5.89 4.57 7.30
N ASN A 374 -6.92 4.74 8.13
CA ASN A 374 -6.88 4.50 9.57
C ASN A 374 -8.11 3.66 9.93
N LEU A 375 -7.98 2.35 9.70
CA LEU A 375 -9.07 1.40 9.73
C LEU A 375 -9.57 1.13 11.16
N ALA A 376 -10.88 1.08 11.32
CA ALA A 376 -11.55 0.64 12.54
C ALA A 376 -12.86 -0.09 12.20
N LEU A 377 -13.21 -1.09 12.99
CA LEU A 377 -14.50 -1.79 12.91
C LEU A 377 -15.36 -1.35 14.10
N LEU A 378 -16.58 -0.93 13.84
CA LEU A 378 -17.53 -0.47 14.85
C LEU A 378 -18.73 -1.42 14.92
N PHE A 379 -19.19 -1.76 16.14
CA PHE A 379 -20.50 -2.38 16.35
C PHE A 379 -21.40 -1.35 17.05
N GLY A 380 -22.43 -0.87 16.33
CA GLY A 380 -23.09 0.36 16.70
C GLY A 380 -22.10 1.52 16.68
N ARG A 381 -21.69 2.01 17.88
CA ARG A 381 -20.67 3.06 18.03
C ARG A 381 -19.39 2.58 18.71
N ALA A 382 -19.38 1.33 19.18
CA ALA A 382 -18.26 0.80 19.95
C ALA A 382 -17.18 0.24 19.01
N PRO A 383 -15.93 0.71 19.11
CA PRO A 383 -14.83 0.13 18.34
C PRO A 383 -14.57 -1.32 18.78
N GLN A 384 -14.29 -2.16 17.82
CA GLN A 384 -13.95 -3.56 18.02
C GLN A 384 -12.44 -3.75 17.97
N GLN A 385 -11.96 -4.80 18.64
CA GLN A 385 -10.54 -5.14 18.59
C GLN A 385 -10.24 -5.89 17.29
N LEU A 386 -9.22 -5.46 16.58
CA LEU A 386 -8.62 -6.11 15.43
C LEU A 386 -7.42 -6.92 15.92
N GLY A 387 -7.44 -8.23 15.75
CA GLY A 387 -6.32 -9.11 16.13
C GLY A 387 -5.29 -9.18 15.00
N ILE A 388 -4.37 -8.22 14.93
CA ILE A 388 -3.37 -8.12 13.86
C ILE A 388 -2.40 -9.28 13.97
N VAL A 389 -2.19 -10.01 12.87
CA VAL A 389 -1.33 -11.19 12.77
C VAL A 389 -0.17 -11.02 11.79
N ALA A 390 -0.32 -10.13 10.79
CA ALA A 390 0.74 -9.80 9.84
C ALA A 390 0.63 -8.35 9.36
N ILE A 391 1.77 -7.78 9.00
CA ILE A 391 1.90 -6.45 8.38
C ILE A 391 2.85 -6.60 7.19
N ASP A 392 2.50 -6.00 6.06
CA ASP A 392 3.28 -5.98 4.82
C ASP A 392 3.78 -7.37 4.37
N GLY A 393 2.90 -8.39 4.50
CA GLY A 393 3.20 -9.77 4.13
C GLY A 393 3.96 -10.57 5.19
N VAL A 394 4.43 -9.93 6.27
CA VAL A 394 5.26 -10.59 7.28
C VAL A 394 4.46 -10.85 8.56
N PRO A 395 4.34 -12.13 9.02
CA PRO A 395 3.70 -12.45 10.29
C PRO A 395 4.42 -11.79 11.48
N LEU A 396 3.67 -11.38 12.50
CA LEU A 396 4.25 -10.78 13.71
C LEU A 396 5.15 -11.75 14.49
N SER A 397 4.97 -13.06 14.30
CA SER A 397 5.81 -14.13 14.88
C SER A 397 7.11 -14.37 14.09
N HIS A 398 7.29 -13.73 12.94
CA HIS A 398 8.49 -13.89 12.11
C HIS A 398 9.76 -13.51 12.88
N GLY A 399 10.81 -14.33 12.78
CA GLY A 399 12.05 -14.14 13.54
C GLY A 399 12.07 -14.77 14.94
N GLY A 400 11.06 -15.54 15.33
CA GLY A 400 11.05 -16.39 16.52
C GLY A 400 10.94 -15.64 17.86
N ARG A 401 10.58 -14.35 17.86
CA ARG A 401 10.49 -13.54 19.09
C ARG A 401 9.16 -13.65 19.82
N ALA A 402 8.11 -14.03 19.13
CA ALA A 402 6.79 -14.23 19.74
C ALA A 402 6.05 -15.32 18.96
N GLU A 403 6.09 -16.55 19.44
CA GLU A 403 5.19 -17.59 18.94
C GLU A 403 3.74 -17.10 19.13
N ASP A 404 2.91 -17.22 18.08
CA ASP A 404 1.50 -16.81 18.06
C ASP A 404 1.22 -15.34 18.44
N ALA A 405 2.13 -14.41 18.12
CA ALA A 405 1.92 -13.01 18.42
C ALA A 405 0.70 -12.44 17.69
N ILE A 406 -0.28 -11.96 18.45
CA ILE A 406 -1.42 -11.20 17.97
C ILE A 406 -1.41 -9.84 18.64
N LEU A 407 -1.38 -8.77 17.83
CA LEU A 407 -1.44 -7.42 18.33
C LEU A 407 -2.88 -6.91 18.27
N TRP A 408 -3.53 -6.83 19.42
CA TRP A 408 -4.90 -6.33 19.51
C TRP A 408 -4.94 -4.82 19.52
N ARG A 409 -5.69 -4.22 18.58
CA ARG A 409 -5.87 -2.77 18.43
C ARG A 409 -7.31 -2.45 18.05
N ASP A 410 -7.81 -1.30 18.48
CA ASP A 410 -9.13 -0.78 18.08
C ASP A 410 -9.11 -0.06 16.73
N ARG A 411 -7.93 0.19 16.20
CA ARG A 411 -7.68 0.80 14.88
C ARG A 411 -6.26 0.50 14.42
N ILE A 412 -6.04 0.64 13.10
CA ILE A 412 -4.71 0.51 12.51
C ILE A 412 -4.53 1.48 11.35
N GLY A 413 -3.43 2.24 11.35
CA GLY A 413 -2.98 3.03 10.22
C GLY A 413 -2.41 2.13 9.11
N VAL A 414 -2.86 2.33 7.88
CA VAL A 414 -2.41 1.57 6.71
C VAL A 414 -2.04 2.58 5.62
N PRO A 415 -0.75 2.91 5.47
CA PRO A 415 -0.28 3.77 4.38
C PRO A 415 -0.68 3.26 3.00
N PRO A 416 -0.66 4.08 1.94
CA PRO A 416 -0.66 3.57 0.57
C PRO A 416 0.38 2.47 0.41
N ALA A 417 0.06 1.40 -0.30
CA ALA A 417 0.84 0.16 -0.50
C ALA A 417 0.89 -0.83 0.66
N SER A 418 0.64 -0.41 1.89
CA SER A 418 0.70 -1.31 3.05
C SER A 418 -0.43 -2.34 3.05
N ARG A 419 -0.13 -3.48 3.69
CA ARG A 419 -1.07 -4.59 3.89
C ARG A 419 -1.15 -4.90 5.38
N VAL A 420 -2.35 -5.23 5.82
CA VAL A 420 -2.58 -5.68 7.19
C VAL A 420 -3.50 -6.89 7.20
N GLU A 421 -3.15 -7.88 8.00
CA GLU A 421 -3.95 -9.09 8.16
C GLU A 421 -4.36 -9.21 9.62
N PHE A 422 -5.67 -9.36 9.85
CA PHE A 422 -6.19 -9.36 11.21
C PHE A 422 -7.41 -10.25 11.38
N ILE A 423 -7.54 -10.81 12.56
CA ILE A 423 -8.71 -11.57 12.99
C ILE A 423 -9.81 -10.61 13.42
N VAL A 424 -11.03 -10.85 12.96
CA VAL A 424 -12.24 -10.13 13.38
C VAL A 424 -13.36 -11.09 13.73
N ASP A 425 -14.25 -10.64 14.62
CA ASP A 425 -15.52 -11.31 14.89
C ASP A 425 -16.65 -10.56 14.17
N GLY A 426 -17.62 -11.29 13.61
CA GLY A 426 -18.81 -10.72 13.00
C GLY A 426 -19.72 -10.06 14.04
N PRO A 427 -20.54 -9.06 13.66
CA PRO A 427 -21.45 -8.41 14.59
C PRO A 427 -22.48 -9.42 15.14
N PRO A 428 -22.92 -9.24 16.40
CA PRO A 428 -24.05 -9.98 16.92
C PRO A 428 -25.32 -9.75 16.09
N ALA A 429 -26.26 -10.72 16.10
CA ALA A 429 -27.53 -10.58 15.41
C ALA A 429 -28.25 -9.28 15.80
N GLY A 430 -28.69 -8.50 14.81
CA GLY A 430 -29.37 -7.23 15.01
C GLY A 430 -28.48 -6.04 15.41
N VAL A 431 -27.18 -6.22 15.52
CA VAL A 431 -26.24 -5.13 15.79
C VAL A 431 -25.59 -4.69 14.46
N PRO A 432 -25.73 -3.40 14.07
CA PRO A 432 -25.08 -2.91 12.86
C PRO A 432 -23.56 -2.85 13.04
N GLY A 433 -22.82 -3.42 12.08
CA GLY A 433 -21.38 -3.30 11.95
C GLY A 433 -21.00 -2.29 10.88
N LEU A 434 -19.89 -1.59 11.07
CA LEU A 434 -19.38 -0.62 10.09
C LEU A 434 -17.84 -0.65 10.08
N LEU A 435 -17.25 -1.01 8.95
CA LEU A 435 -15.84 -0.77 8.69
C LEU A 435 -15.69 0.69 8.23
N VAL A 436 -14.78 1.41 8.87
CA VAL A 436 -14.53 2.83 8.60
C VAL A 436 -13.04 3.09 8.42
N THR A 437 -12.69 4.16 7.70
CA THR A 437 -11.40 4.82 7.87
C THR A 437 -11.61 6.09 8.71
N ARG A 438 -10.78 6.27 9.73
CA ARG A 438 -10.74 7.49 10.54
C ARG A 438 -9.88 8.51 9.83
N THR A 439 -10.08 9.79 10.16
CA THR A 439 -9.24 10.85 9.61
C THR A 439 -7.76 10.55 9.81
N VAL A 440 -6.97 10.92 8.80
CA VAL A 440 -5.52 10.94 8.87
C VAL A 440 -5.06 12.38 8.70
N ASP A 441 -4.18 12.84 9.59
CA ASP A 441 -3.55 14.14 9.47
C ASP A 441 -2.34 14.01 8.54
N THR A 442 -2.52 14.39 7.29
CA THR A 442 -1.52 14.31 6.23
C THR A 442 -0.64 15.57 6.14
N GLY A 443 -0.87 16.56 6.98
CA GLY A 443 -0.17 17.84 6.95
C GLY A 443 -0.90 18.92 6.14
N GLN A 444 -0.32 20.12 6.08
CA GLN A 444 -0.98 21.25 5.40
C GLN A 444 -0.98 21.12 3.88
N GLY A 445 0.05 20.46 3.33
CA GLY A 445 0.20 20.22 1.90
C GLY A 445 -0.41 18.91 1.42
N GLY A 446 -0.73 17.99 2.33
CA GLY A 446 -1.21 16.66 1.96
C GLY A 446 -2.71 16.58 1.72
N GLU A 447 -3.14 15.55 1.04
CA GLU A 447 -4.52 15.29 0.65
C GLU A 447 -5.46 15.16 1.85
N ASN A 448 -6.70 15.60 1.70
CA ASN A 448 -7.68 15.50 2.76
C ASN A 448 -8.27 14.08 2.87
N ASP A 449 -7.90 13.37 3.93
CA ASP A 449 -8.38 12.04 4.27
C ASP A 449 -9.34 12.10 5.49
N PRO A 450 -10.64 12.45 5.28
CA PRO A 450 -11.59 12.58 6.34
C PRO A 450 -12.10 11.24 6.87
N ASN A 451 -12.83 11.30 8.03
CA ASN A 451 -13.60 10.14 8.48
C ASN A 451 -14.65 9.74 7.45
N ARG A 452 -14.71 8.45 7.07
CA ARG A 452 -15.72 7.95 6.15
C ARG A 452 -15.99 6.46 6.33
N ALA A 453 -17.22 6.05 6.01
CA ALA A 453 -17.59 4.65 5.95
C ALA A 453 -16.89 3.97 4.76
N LEU A 454 -16.59 2.70 4.89
CA LEU A 454 -16.08 1.83 3.82
C LEU A 454 -17.06 0.71 3.52
N ALA A 455 -17.47 -0.04 4.55
CA ALA A 455 -18.40 -1.14 4.37
C ALA A 455 -19.33 -1.33 5.58
N ALA A 456 -20.60 -1.53 5.33
CA ALA A 456 -21.54 -2.05 6.32
C ALA A 456 -21.29 -3.55 6.51
N VAL A 457 -21.02 -3.96 7.75
CA VAL A 457 -20.84 -5.38 8.11
C VAL A 457 -22.14 -5.87 8.71
N VAL A 458 -22.86 -6.70 7.96
CA VAL A 458 -24.22 -7.12 8.27
C VAL A 458 -24.22 -8.54 8.84
N ALA A 459 -24.76 -8.70 10.06
CA ALA A 459 -24.99 -10.02 10.62
C ALA A 459 -26.17 -10.72 9.89
N SER A 460 -25.89 -11.80 9.17
CA SER A 460 -26.90 -12.61 8.48
C SER A 460 -26.66 -14.09 8.78
N ALA A 461 -27.70 -14.79 9.25
CA ALA A 461 -27.62 -16.24 9.50
C ALA A 461 -27.35 -17.03 8.20
N ASP A 462 -27.80 -16.49 7.06
CA ASP A 462 -27.66 -17.09 5.73
C ASP A 462 -26.45 -16.54 4.97
N ALA A 463 -25.55 -15.79 5.64
CA ALA A 463 -24.34 -15.27 5.00
C ALA A 463 -23.54 -16.41 4.37
N ALA A 464 -23.20 -16.22 3.09
CA ALA A 464 -22.31 -17.16 2.41
C ALA A 464 -20.94 -17.16 3.08
N GLU A 465 -20.38 -18.33 3.24
CA GLU A 465 -18.98 -18.45 3.71
C GLU A 465 -18.04 -17.85 2.66
N PRO A 466 -16.96 -17.15 3.07
CA PRO A 466 -15.92 -16.73 2.15
C PRO A 466 -15.40 -17.89 1.28
N ALA A 467 -14.99 -17.57 0.05
CA ALA A 467 -14.55 -18.57 -0.93
C ALA A 467 -13.28 -19.35 -0.46
N SER A 468 -12.50 -18.75 0.41
CA SER A 468 -11.27 -19.33 0.95
C SER A 468 -11.38 -19.60 2.46
N ARG A 469 -10.71 -20.66 2.88
CA ARG A 469 -10.56 -21.07 4.29
C ARG A 469 -9.15 -21.59 4.51
N LEU A 470 -8.54 -21.17 5.62
CA LEU A 470 -7.21 -21.63 6.01
C LEU A 470 -7.21 -23.10 6.44
N PRO A 471 -6.09 -23.84 6.27
CA PRO A 471 -5.96 -25.21 6.76
C PRO A 471 -6.21 -25.32 8.27
N THR A 472 -6.74 -26.48 8.70
CA THR A 472 -7.05 -26.75 10.12
C THR A 472 -5.92 -27.48 10.87
N SER A 473 -4.95 -28.03 10.14
CA SER A 473 -3.82 -28.77 10.71
C SER A 473 -2.51 -28.13 10.28
N PRO A 474 -2.06 -27.06 10.94
CA PRO A 474 -0.86 -26.35 10.55
C PRO A 474 0.39 -27.21 10.75
N ILE A 475 1.21 -27.32 9.73
CA ILE A 475 2.59 -27.78 9.86
C ILE A 475 3.40 -26.58 10.32
N PRO A 476 4.19 -26.65 11.40
CA PRO A 476 4.99 -25.52 11.86
C PRO A 476 5.82 -24.91 10.74
N LEU A 477 5.92 -23.58 10.71
CA LEU A 477 6.74 -22.87 9.75
C LEU A 477 8.21 -23.16 10.05
N ASP A 478 8.98 -23.45 9.01
CA ASP A 478 10.44 -23.48 9.11
C ASP A 478 10.91 -22.02 9.19
N VAL A 479 11.34 -21.60 10.36
CA VAL A 479 11.76 -20.22 10.61
C VAL A 479 13.11 -19.95 9.96
N SER A 480 13.32 -18.71 9.49
CA SER A 480 14.59 -18.26 8.97
C SER A 480 15.74 -18.60 9.93
N THR A 481 16.82 -19.14 9.39
CA THR A 481 18.08 -19.39 10.13
C THR A 481 18.87 -18.11 10.40
N LEU A 482 18.47 -16.97 9.82
CA LEU A 482 19.13 -15.69 10.03
C LEU A 482 18.76 -15.12 11.40
N PRO A 483 19.73 -14.50 12.11
CA PRO A 483 19.47 -13.77 13.33
C PRO A 483 18.39 -12.71 13.14
N TRP A 484 17.57 -12.48 14.15
CA TRP A 484 16.57 -11.41 14.16
C TRP A 484 17.24 -10.07 13.80
N LEU A 485 16.65 -9.33 12.87
CA LEU A 485 17.24 -8.08 12.35
C LEU A 485 17.53 -7.05 13.45
N GLY A 486 16.68 -6.97 14.46
CA GLY A 486 16.87 -6.08 15.62
C GLY A 486 18.09 -6.41 16.49
N ASP A 487 18.61 -7.64 16.42
CA ASP A 487 19.80 -8.09 17.19
C ASP A 487 21.09 -7.92 16.40
N VAL A 488 21.01 -7.56 15.12
CA VAL A 488 22.17 -7.37 14.25
C VAL A 488 22.60 -5.91 14.28
N ALA A 489 23.87 -5.68 14.62
CA ALA A 489 24.43 -4.33 14.58
C ALA A 489 24.56 -3.84 13.13
N PRO A 490 24.12 -2.61 12.82
CA PRO A 490 24.29 -2.06 11.47
C PRO A 490 25.76 -1.77 11.18
N VAL A 491 26.19 -2.03 9.94
CA VAL A 491 27.57 -1.73 9.49
C VAL A 491 27.77 -0.23 9.26
N ARG A 492 26.69 0.52 9.01
CA ARG A 492 26.69 1.98 8.84
C ARG A 492 25.31 2.57 9.07
N THR A 493 25.28 3.90 9.21
CA THR A 493 24.04 4.70 9.19
C THR A 493 24.10 5.65 8.02
N ARG A 494 23.00 5.72 7.25
CA ARG A 494 22.79 6.71 6.19
C ARG A 494 21.69 7.68 6.61
N LYS A 495 21.71 8.87 6.04
CA LYS A 495 20.66 9.86 6.21
C LYS A 495 20.11 10.25 4.83
N LEU A 496 18.80 10.23 4.71
CA LEU A 496 18.07 10.65 3.53
C LEU A 496 17.01 11.67 3.95
N TYR A 497 16.49 12.43 3.00
CA TYR A 497 15.38 13.32 3.28
C TYR A 497 14.45 13.50 2.08
N PHE A 498 13.17 13.66 2.36
CA PHE A 498 12.17 14.14 1.42
C PHE A 498 12.19 15.66 1.34
N SER A 499 12.07 16.21 0.14
CA SER A 499 11.94 17.64 -0.09
C SER A 499 11.20 17.92 -1.39
N GLU A 500 10.61 19.09 -1.48
CA GLU A 500 9.79 19.57 -2.58
C GLU A 500 10.22 20.96 -2.99
N LYS A 501 10.01 21.28 -4.25
CA LYS A 501 10.32 22.60 -4.79
C LYS A 501 9.34 22.98 -5.90
N LEU A 502 8.80 24.18 -5.82
CA LEU A 502 8.05 24.78 -6.91
C LEU A 502 8.93 25.02 -8.13
N THR A 503 8.49 24.65 -9.32
CA THR A 503 9.18 24.94 -10.58
C THR A 503 9.31 26.45 -10.80
N ASP A 504 8.30 27.23 -10.39
CA ASP A 504 8.38 28.70 -10.24
C ASP A 504 8.03 29.11 -8.80
N PRO A 505 9.02 29.49 -7.98
CA PRO A 505 8.77 29.92 -6.60
C PRO A 505 7.87 31.16 -6.46
N LYS A 506 7.60 31.88 -7.55
CA LYS A 506 6.73 33.07 -7.55
C LYS A 506 5.27 32.73 -7.88
N ASP A 507 5.05 31.58 -8.48
CA ASP A 507 3.71 31.07 -8.77
C ASP A 507 3.38 29.89 -7.84
N PRO A 508 2.52 30.09 -6.83
CA PRO A 508 2.14 29.00 -5.92
C PRO A 508 1.36 27.86 -6.63
N ASN A 509 0.91 28.09 -7.88
CA ASN A 509 0.23 27.08 -8.69
C ASN A 509 1.17 26.42 -9.72
N SER A 510 2.47 26.72 -9.68
CA SER A 510 3.43 26.03 -10.55
C SER A 510 3.59 24.58 -10.12
N ALA A 511 4.00 23.72 -11.04
CA ALA A 511 4.25 22.32 -10.76
C ALA A 511 5.28 22.12 -9.63
N THR A 512 5.17 21.04 -8.87
CA THR A 512 6.12 20.63 -7.83
C THR A 512 7.10 19.63 -8.40
N GLU A 513 8.35 19.83 -8.12
CA GLU A 513 9.41 18.83 -8.26
C GLU A 513 9.59 18.13 -6.91
N PHE A 514 9.62 16.81 -6.93
CA PHE A 514 9.69 15.97 -5.74
C PHE A 514 11.03 15.26 -5.66
N TYR A 515 11.61 15.20 -4.45
CA TYR A 515 12.95 14.66 -4.25
C TYR A 515 13.04 13.77 -3.03
N ILE A 516 13.76 12.65 -3.17
CA ILE A 516 14.34 11.92 -2.04
C ILE A 516 15.86 11.95 -2.20
N THR A 517 16.56 12.54 -1.26
CA THR A 517 17.98 12.88 -1.39
C THR A 517 18.82 12.25 -0.29
N VAL A 518 19.95 11.65 -0.65
CA VAL A 518 20.95 11.21 0.32
C VAL A 518 21.68 12.44 0.87
N ASP A 519 21.78 12.57 2.19
CA ASP A 519 22.37 13.74 2.85
C ASP A 519 23.81 13.97 2.35
N GLY A 520 24.11 15.23 2.00
CA GLY A 520 25.39 15.63 1.38
C GLY A 520 25.41 15.55 -0.15
N GLN A 521 24.34 15.08 -0.80
CA GLN A 521 24.15 15.17 -2.25
C GLN A 521 23.23 16.35 -2.59
N GLU A 522 23.30 16.81 -3.84
CA GLU A 522 22.35 17.79 -4.36
C GLU A 522 21.02 17.10 -4.71
N PRO A 523 19.86 17.72 -4.39
CA PRO A 523 18.56 17.20 -4.82
C PRO A 523 18.49 17.10 -6.33
N LYS A 524 18.05 15.95 -6.82
CA LYS A 524 17.81 15.70 -8.24
C LYS A 524 16.52 14.89 -8.40
N MET A 525 15.75 15.19 -9.43
CA MET A 525 14.64 14.35 -9.84
C MET A 525 15.18 13.01 -10.32
N PHE A 526 14.40 11.96 -10.11
CA PHE A 526 14.75 10.63 -10.58
C PHE A 526 14.90 10.62 -12.12
N ASP A 527 15.95 9.96 -12.59
CA ASP A 527 16.20 9.70 -14.00
C ASP A 527 16.28 8.18 -14.22
N PRO A 528 15.29 7.55 -14.89
CA PRO A 528 15.28 6.11 -15.14
C PRO A 528 16.44 5.64 -16.02
N HIS A 529 17.12 6.57 -16.71
CA HIS A 529 18.30 6.27 -17.54
C HIS A 529 19.62 6.47 -16.77
N ALA A 530 19.56 6.89 -15.51
CA ALA A 530 20.75 7.01 -14.68
C ALA A 530 21.42 5.65 -14.51
N ASN A 531 22.73 5.59 -14.83
CA ASN A 531 23.53 4.38 -14.67
C ASN A 531 24.27 4.32 -13.33
N VAL A 532 24.01 5.29 -12.44
CA VAL A 532 24.72 5.41 -11.16
C VAL A 532 23.67 5.44 -10.04
N ALA A 533 23.74 4.46 -9.16
CA ALA A 533 22.90 4.42 -7.98
C ALA A 533 23.29 5.52 -6.97
N ASP A 534 22.28 6.05 -6.26
CA ASP A 534 22.48 7.01 -5.17
C ASP A 534 23.15 6.36 -3.96
N ILE A 535 22.87 5.07 -3.78
CA ILE A 535 23.38 4.25 -2.69
C ILE A 535 23.98 2.97 -3.24
N VAL A 536 25.18 2.60 -2.74
CA VAL A 536 25.80 1.28 -2.97
C VAL A 536 26.00 0.61 -1.62
N THR A 537 25.60 -0.65 -1.52
CA THR A 537 25.78 -1.53 -0.37
C THR A 537 26.14 -2.94 -0.84
N HIS A 538 26.34 -3.90 0.07
CA HIS A 538 26.75 -5.26 -0.28
C HIS A 538 25.80 -6.29 0.32
N GLN A 539 25.66 -7.39 -0.38
CA GLN A 539 24.97 -8.56 0.16
C GLN A 539 25.60 -8.97 1.49
N GLY A 540 24.78 -9.12 2.51
CA GLY A 540 25.20 -9.44 3.88
C GLY A 540 25.21 -8.22 4.81
N ASP A 541 25.17 -7.01 4.29
CA ASP A 541 25.12 -5.79 5.08
C ASP A 541 23.74 -5.62 5.74
N VAL A 542 23.79 -5.04 6.95
CA VAL A 542 22.62 -4.46 7.63
C VAL A 542 22.95 -2.99 7.85
N GLU A 543 22.07 -2.09 7.42
CA GLU A 543 22.29 -0.65 7.53
C GLU A 543 21.13 0.03 8.28
N ASP A 544 21.40 1.10 9.03
CA ASP A 544 20.37 1.99 9.53
C ASP A 544 20.21 3.17 8.57
N TRP A 545 18.97 3.39 8.08
CA TRP A 545 18.63 4.56 7.28
C TRP A 545 17.75 5.50 8.09
N VAL A 546 18.20 6.74 8.28
CA VAL A 546 17.41 7.82 8.90
C VAL A 546 16.80 8.65 7.80
N ILE A 547 15.49 8.63 7.70
CA ILE A 547 14.75 9.34 6.65
C ILE A 547 14.01 10.51 7.30
N GLU A 548 14.46 11.73 6.99
CA GLU A 548 13.81 12.96 7.41
C GLU A 548 12.73 13.38 6.43
N ASN A 549 11.69 14.02 6.93
CA ASN A 549 10.73 14.72 6.11
C ASN A 549 10.89 16.24 6.31
N ARG A 550 11.22 16.96 5.23
CA ARG A 550 11.43 18.40 5.22
C ARG A 550 10.28 19.15 4.54
N THR A 551 9.19 18.45 4.26
CA THR A 551 8.00 18.97 3.61
C THR A 551 6.86 19.17 4.60
N THR A 552 5.77 19.82 4.19
CA THR A 552 4.60 20.08 5.02
C THR A 552 3.51 19.02 4.87
N GLU A 553 3.81 17.92 4.22
CA GLU A 553 2.92 16.79 4.03
C GLU A 553 3.53 15.45 4.45
N LEU A 554 2.66 14.48 4.75
CA LEU A 554 3.03 13.14 5.15
C LEU A 554 3.51 12.34 3.93
N HIS A 555 4.65 11.65 4.03
CA HIS A 555 5.14 10.75 2.98
C HIS A 555 5.12 9.29 3.43
N ALA A 556 4.94 8.37 2.48
CA ALA A 556 5.04 6.93 2.70
C ALA A 556 6.35 6.43 2.06
N PHE A 557 7.37 6.13 2.87
CA PHE A 557 8.61 5.54 2.37
C PHE A 557 8.42 4.06 2.05
N HIS A 558 8.85 3.64 0.88
CA HIS A 558 8.91 2.25 0.43
C HIS A 558 10.27 1.92 -0.20
N ILE A 559 10.68 0.66 -0.10
CA ILE A 559 11.86 0.11 -0.76
C ILE A 559 11.54 -1.27 -1.33
N HIS A 560 11.97 -1.52 -2.55
CA HIS A 560 11.80 -2.79 -3.24
C HIS A 560 12.69 -3.89 -2.65
N GLN A 561 12.42 -5.14 -2.95
CA GLN A 561 13.17 -6.39 -2.69
C GLN A 561 13.48 -6.72 -1.23
N ILE A 562 13.28 -5.83 -0.27
CA ILE A 562 13.61 -6.08 1.13
C ILE A 562 12.52 -5.61 2.08
N HIS A 563 12.51 -6.19 3.27
CA HIS A 563 11.79 -5.64 4.41
C HIS A 563 12.76 -4.99 5.39
N PHE A 564 12.28 -4.03 6.17
CA PHE A 564 13.04 -3.32 7.19
C PHE A 564 12.36 -3.36 8.56
N LEU A 565 13.12 -3.09 9.60
CA LEU A 565 12.63 -2.90 10.96
C LEU A 565 12.57 -1.41 11.30
N LEU A 566 11.43 -0.92 11.78
CA LEU A 566 11.32 0.43 12.34
C LEU A 566 11.99 0.45 13.73
N VAL A 567 13.06 1.23 13.86
CA VAL A 567 13.91 1.29 15.06
C VAL A 567 13.55 2.47 15.94
N ASP A 568 13.37 3.65 15.36
CA ASP A 568 12.91 4.81 16.09
C ASP A 568 12.02 5.74 15.23
N TRP A 569 11.26 6.56 15.94
CA TRP A 569 10.38 7.56 15.36
C TRP A 569 10.77 8.92 15.94
N SER A 570 11.38 9.77 15.12
CA SER A 570 11.90 11.08 15.52
C SER A 570 12.81 11.04 16.78
N GLY A 571 13.70 10.03 16.84
CA GLY A 571 14.61 9.81 17.96
C GLY A 571 13.99 9.10 19.16
N VAL A 572 12.70 8.74 19.12
CA VAL A 572 12.05 7.93 20.17
C VAL A 572 12.10 6.46 19.75
N PRO A 573 12.77 5.59 20.51
CA PRO A 573 12.85 4.17 20.18
C PRO A 573 11.48 3.53 20.07
N VAL A 574 11.28 2.72 19.03
CA VAL A 574 10.09 1.90 18.79
C VAL A 574 10.45 0.44 19.04
N ASN A 575 9.62 -0.26 19.76
CA ASN A 575 9.81 -1.70 20.03
C ASN A 575 8.73 -2.49 19.30
N GLU A 576 8.80 -2.50 17.97
CA GLU A 576 7.92 -3.30 17.13
C GLU A 576 8.64 -4.62 16.77
N PRO A 577 8.04 -5.78 17.04
CA PRO A 577 8.69 -7.07 16.79
C PRO A 577 8.40 -7.60 15.38
N PHE A 578 8.17 -6.73 14.39
CA PHE A 578 7.79 -7.12 13.03
C PHE A 578 8.47 -6.26 11.97
N LEU A 579 8.57 -6.80 10.77
CA LEU A 579 9.15 -6.14 9.60
C LEU A 579 8.07 -5.47 8.75
N ARG A 580 8.49 -4.50 7.92
CA ARG A 580 7.65 -3.76 6.99
C ARG A 580 8.40 -3.52 5.68
N ASP A 581 7.70 -3.18 4.62
CA ASP A 581 8.29 -2.61 3.40
C ASP A 581 7.85 -1.16 3.16
N THR A 582 6.83 -0.70 3.89
CA THR A 582 6.28 0.66 3.78
C THR A 582 6.07 1.29 5.15
N VAL A 583 6.42 2.56 5.31
CA VAL A 583 6.24 3.31 6.57
C VAL A 583 5.98 4.79 6.32
N ASN A 584 5.07 5.39 7.12
CA ASN A 584 4.85 6.83 7.11
C ASN A 584 6.05 7.58 7.71
N VAL A 585 6.43 8.68 7.07
CA VAL A 585 7.41 9.64 7.59
C VAL A 585 6.68 10.94 7.90
N PRO A 586 6.54 11.32 9.20
CA PRO A 586 5.73 12.46 9.62
C PRO A 586 6.16 13.76 8.94
N TYR A 587 5.21 14.64 8.65
CA TYR A 587 5.47 15.94 8.04
C TYR A 587 6.11 16.95 9.01
N TYR A 588 6.85 17.91 8.45
CA TYR A 588 7.41 19.02 9.19
C TYR A 588 6.36 20.11 9.41
N ALA A 589 6.06 20.38 10.67
CA ALA A 589 5.24 21.52 11.07
C ALA A 589 6.14 22.68 11.53
N ASP A 590 5.81 23.89 11.12
CA ASP A 590 6.48 25.10 11.59
C ASP A 590 6.59 25.11 13.12
N ARG A 591 7.77 25.45 13.66
CA ARG A 591 8.14 25.49 15.10
C ARG A 591 8.61 24.17 15.71
N MET A 592 8.81 23.11 14.96
CA MET A 592 9.53 21.92 15.45
C MET A 592 11.03 22.23 15.60
N LEU A 593 11.67 21.64 16.61
CA LEU A 593 13.12 21.83 16.87
C LEU A 593 14.03 21.05 15.90
N GLY A 594 13.47 20.39 14.92
CA GLY A 594 14.17 19.61 13.91
C GLY A 594 13.17 18.95 12.97
N TYR A 595 13.67 18.39 11.89
CA TYR A 595 12.83 17.63 10.97
C TYR A 595 12.42 16.31 11.60
N PRO A 596 11.12 15.92 11.49
CA PRO A 596 10.69 14.59 11.90
C PRO A 596 11.35 13.54 11.02
N SER A 597 11.56 12.35 11.59
CA SER A 597 12.26 11.28 10.89
C SER A 597 11.82 9.90 11.36
N VAL A 598 12.13 8.90 10.56
CA VAL A 598 12.11 7.49 10.95
C VAL A 598 13.52 6.90 10.79
N ARG A 599 13.89 5.99 11.69
CA ARG A 599 15.10 5.17 11.54
C ARG A 599 14.68 3.76 11.21
N LEU A 600 15.15 3.30 10.07
CA LEU A 600 14.81 1.99 9.51
C LEU A 600 16.08 1.13 9.46
N ARG A 601 16.02 -0.10 9.96
CA ARG A 601 17.09 -1.07 9.79
C ARG A 601 16.84 -1.90 8.56
N MET A 602 17.65 -1.70 7.53
CA MET A 602 17.57 -2.34 6.22
C MET A 602 18.28 -3.69 6.24
N ASP A 603 17.68 -4.70 5.62
CA ASP A 603 18.21 -6.05 5.56
C ASP A 603 18.66 -6.43 4.15
N PHE A 604 19.94 -6.30 3.85
CA PHE A 604 20.53 -6.70 2.56
C PHE A 604 21.17 -8.09 2.60
N ARG A 605 20.77 -8.95 3.56
CA ARG A 605 21.36 -10.28 3.73
C ARG A 605 20.84 -11.31 2.73
N ASP A 606 19.63 -11.15 2.21
CA ASP A 606 19.06 -12.08 1.25
C ASP A 606 19.77 -11.98 -0.11
N PRO A 607 20.18 -13.10 -0.72
CA PRO A 607 20.85 -13.07 -2.02
C PRO A 607 19.96 -12.57 -3.16
N ASN A 608 18.64 -12.63 -3.04
CA ASN A 608 17.72 -12.11 -4.04
C ASN A 608 17.70 -10.58 -4.10
N SER A 609 18.21 -9.88 -3.07
CA SER A 609 18.36 -8.43 -3.09
C SER A 609 19.55 -7.94 -3.94
N VAL A 610 20.40 -8.84 -4.47
CA VAL A 610 21.55 -8.45 -5.30
C VAL A 610 21.08 -7.88 -6.63
N GLY A 611 21.51 -6.65 -6.93
CA GLY A 611 21.14 -5.91 -8.13
C GLY A 611 20.84 -4.45 -7.85
N THR A 612 20.24 -3.76 -8.81
CA THR A 612 19.85 -2.36 -8.68
C THR A 612 18.33 -2.27 -8.67
N PHE A 613 17.79 -1.61 -7.65
CA PHE A 613 16.34 -1.42 -7.48
C PHE A 613 16.04 -0.06 -6.85
N VAL A 614 14.75 0.28 -6.74
CA VAL A 614 14.31 1.58 -6.29
C VAL A 614 13.93 1.61 -4.81
N TYR A 615 14.02 2.80 -4.23
CA TYR A 615 13.31 3.23 -3.03
C TYR A 615 12.64 4.57 -3.33
N HIS A 616 11.43 4.80 -2.81
CA HIS A 616 10.64 5.98 -3.20
C HIS A 616 9.58 6.34 -2.16
N CYS A 617 8.93 7.48 -2.35
CA CYS A 617 7.66 7.77 -1.71
C CYS A 617 6.56 6.99 -2.42
N HIS A 618 5.70 6.30 -1.68
CA HIS A 618 4.58 5.55 -2.27
C HIS A 618 3.27 6.35 -2.31
N LEU A 619 3.33 7.67 -2.26
CA LEU A 619 2.36 8.55 -2.91
C LEU A 619 2.74 8.55 -4.39
N LEU A 620 1.93 7.90 -5.23
CA LEU A 620 2.34 7.60 -6.61
C LEU A 620 2.45 8.86 -7.48
N GLU A 621 1.78 9.94 -7.13
CA GLU A 621 1.95 11.23 -7.78
C GLU A 621 3.33 11.82 -7.48
N HIS A 622 3.85 11.63 -6.25
CA HIS A 622 5.21 12.03 -5.88
C HIS A 622 6.26 11.12 -6.54
N GLU A 623 6.00 9.81 -6.60
CA GLU A 623 6.84 8.84 -7.31
C GLU A 623 7.00 9.23 -8.77
N ASP A 624 5.88 9.42 -9.48
CA ASP A 624 5.84 9.85 -10.88
C ASP A 624 6.44 11.24 -11.08
N GLY A 625 6.36 12.11 -10.06
CA GLY A 625 6.96 13.43 -9.98
C GLY A 625 8.46 13.43 -9.66
N GLY A 626 9.09 12.26 -9.46
CA GLY A 626 10.53 12.11 -9.29
C GLY A 626 11.03 11.81 -7.88
N MET A 627 10.14 11.59 -6.88
CA MET A 627 10.54 11.27 -5.49
C MET A 627 10.99 9.81 -5.35
N MET A 628 12.03 9.44 -6.08
CA MET A 628 12.58 8.10 -6.20
C MET A 628 14.10 8.13 -6.24
N GLY A 629 14.75 7.08 -5.75
CA GLY A 629 16.20 6.90 -5.80
C GLY A 629 16.59 5.45 -6.06
N LEU A 630 17.85 5.24 -6.42
CA LEU A 630 18.41 3.93 -6.73
C LEU A 630 19.34 3.43 -5.63
N VAL A 631 19.19 2.16 -5.27
CA VAL A 631 20.17 1.42 -4.48
C VAL A 631 20.70 0.24 -5.29
N THR A 632 22.02 0.06 -5.28
CA THR A 632 22.70 -1.12 -5.82
C THR A 632 23.23 -1.96 -4.68
N VAL A 633 22.84 -3.22 -4.63
CA VAL A 633 23.39 -4.24 -3.74
C VAL A 633 24.39 -5.07 -4.52
N GLU A 634 25.69 -4.90 -4.23
CA GLU A 634 26.74 -5.69 -4.84
C GLU A 634 26.83 -7.09 -4.20
N PRO A 635 27.18 -8.13 -4.96
CA PRO A 635 27.40 -9.45 -4.38
C PRO A 635 28.43 -9.41 -3.25
N ALA A 636 28.25 -10.27 -2.24
CA ALA A 636 29.24 -10.41 -1.17
C ALA A 636 30.63 -10.68 -1.76
N ALA A 637 31.65 -9.96 -1.27
CA ALA A 637 33.01 -10.16 -1.71
C ALA A 637 33.41 -11.63 -1.51
N LYS A 638 33.79 -12.33 -2.59
CA LYS A 638 34.30 -13.69 -2.47
C LYS A 638 35.50 -13.64 -1.51
N LEU A 639 35.33 -14.23 -0.33
CA LEU A 639 36.45 -14.48 0.55
C LEU A 639 37.52 -15.20 -0.27
N LYS A 640 38.64 -14.53 -0.57
CA LYS A 640 39.80 -15.21 -1.13
C LYS A 640 40.14 -16.31 -0.15
N ALA A 641 39.90 -17.57 -0.57
CA ALA A 641 40.35 -18.72 0.19
C ALA A 641 41.86 -18.51 0.48
N ARG A 642 42.20 -18.32 1.74
CA ARG A 642 43.57 -18.24 2.23
C ARG A 642 44.15 -19.66 2.31
#